data_c952b9d5000c29158f415a22906d1976
#
_entry.id   c952b9d5000c29158f415a22906d1976
#
_cell.length_a   1.000
_cell.length_b   1.000
_cell.length_c   1.000
_cell.angle_alpha   90.00
_cell.angle_beta   90.00
_cell.angle_gamma   90.00
#
_symmetry.space_group_name_H-M   'P 1'
#
loop_
_entity.id
_entity.type
_entity.pdbx_description
1 polymer ?
#
loop_
_entity_poly.entity_id
_entity_poly.type
_entity_poly.pdbx_seq_one_letter_code
_entity_poly.pdbx_strand_id
1 'polypeptide(L)'
;IKYVAEPIGVVLGLLPITNPTSTALFKSIVGAKTRNAMIFRPSARAARCASRAIEILQAAGEEVGLPPNTLQVIPDPTLDVSQYLFHHSGVNFIWTTGGPKAVRATLEAGKPCLCVGPGNAPVYVHRSADLRMAVVDILISKTFDASVICPAEQTCVIDAPVYDELLAEFDRMGAQLLTDAEVAKLCEHIIADDGSIELIALGQSCLNLAGIAGIEVRPDAKVLLAPLPSDLEQLAAHPLLQEKLMPVLGVVRSPSLEHGIDACALVTEHEGLGHTSAVYTRDEAVSDRFAQTIQTGRILVNAPTAVGALGGIYNSMTPTFSLGCGTWGGSMTTDNINYRNLLNVKAVSYRQAPPQWFRVPADTYFNSGSLDALRQLHIRQALVVTDPICEDIGMVDQLRRYLGDAAVHVFSEVEPEPREEQVRAGVDALRRFEPDAVIAIGGGSVMDAGKAMRLFYESPELRMRELALPFLDARKRVAQYPEQEHTIKLIAVPTTAGTGSEVSPAAVLTVGDRKVTLVDYSLLPDVAIIEPTLTASMPRQVTADSGVDALTHALEAGVSIFASPYTDAFAMQAVNMILTNLPRAFEDGSDMEARTAMANAATIAGLAFSNAFVGVCHALAHAVGARFHVSHGRANGIFLPHVLRYNASLPSKFMPAPSYTAYVAPEKYAQIGWVFGLGGKSEEQRRQRLFARVDELLDAVEIPRSLAEVGVPEAEYEAALPELARAALMDPSIRTNPRIPMVIELLDLLRAGYAGRPA
;
A
#
# COMPACT_ATOMS: atom_id res chain seq x y z
N ILE A 1 -0.83 -12.20 -11.48
CA ILE A 1 -0.91 -13.20 -10.42
C ILE A 1 -1.93 -14.26 -10.83
N LYS A 2 -1.57 -15.53 -10.71
CA LYS A 2 -2.46 -16.67 -10.89
C LYS A 2 -2.70 -17.30 -9.53
N TYR A 3 -3.97 -17.62 -9.21
CA TYR A 3 -4.31 -18.33 -7.98
C TYR A 3 -4.60 -19.79 -8.29
N VAL A 4 -4.04 -20.69 -7.49
CA VAL A 4 -4.24 -22.13 -7.57
C VAL A 4 -4.86 -22.57 -6.26
N ALA A 5 -6.08 -23.13 -6.35
CA ALA A 5 -6.82 -23.65 -5.21
C ALA A 5 -6.53 -25.14 -5.02
N GLU A 6 -6.26 -25.54 -3.78
CA GLU A 6 -6.07 -26.94 -3.37
C GLU A 6 -6.99 -27.29 -2.21
N PRO A 7 -7.37 -28.56 -2.05
CA PRO A 7 -8.13 -29.01 -0.90
C PRO A 7 -7.34 -28.84 0.42
N ILE A 8 -8.06 -28.66 1.51
CA ILE A 8 -7.47 -28.68 2.86
C ILE A 8 -7.04 -30.08 3.27
N GLY A 9 -7.82 -31.09 2.87
CA GLY A 9 -7.58 -32.48 3.19
C GLY A 9 -8.80 -33.13 3.86
N VAL A 10 -8.62 -33.69 5.05
CA VAL A 10 -9.70 -34.33 5.82
C VAL A 10 -10.31 -33.30 6.77
N VAL A 11 -11.61 -33.07 6.64
CA VAL A 11 -12.39 -32.14 7.44
C VAL A 11 -13.33 -32.90 8.37
N LEU A 12 -13.24 -32.64 9.67
CA LEU A 12 -14.19 -33.13 10.66
C LEU A 12 -15.38 -32.13 10.72
N GLY A 13 -16.56 -32.56 10.29
CA GLY A 13 -17.79 -31.80 10.27
C GLY A 13 -18.71 -32.17 11.45
N LEU A 14 -18.84 -31.26 12.43
CA LEU A 14 -19.85 -31.42 13.49
C LEU A 14 -21.21 -30.95 12.99
N LEU A 15 -22.24 -31.76 13.25
CA LEU A 15 -23.62 -31.48 12.86
C LEU A 15 -24.48 -31.19 14.09
N PRO A 16 -25.32 -30.15 14.05
CA PRO A 16 -26.18 -29.77 15.18
C PRO A 16 -27.40 -30.68 15.31
N ILE A 17 -28.13 -30.56 16.40
CA ILE A 17 -29.41 -31.24 16.59
C ILE A 17 -30.54 -30.55 15.78
N THR A 18 -30.44 -29.25 15.60
CA THR A 18 -31.51 -28.40 15.06
C THR A 18 -31.83 -28.64 13.60
N ASN A 19 -30.81 -28.79 12.75
CA ASN A 19 -30.94 -28.98 11.31
C ASN A 19 -29.88 -29.92 10.75
N PRO A 20 -29.85 -31.20 11.22
CA PRO A 20 -28.76 -32.12 10.93
C PRO A 20 -28.67 -32.55 9.46
N THR A 21 -29.80 -32.70 8.76
CA THR A 21 -29.85 -33.13 7.38
C THR A 21 -29.46 -32.03 6.40
N SER A 22 -29.96 -30.82 6.58
CA SER A 22 -29.61 -29.67 5.73
C SER A 22 -28.15 -29.26 5.90
N THR A 23 -27.63 -29.29 7.14
CA THR A 23 -26.22 -29.05 7.42
C THR A 23 -25.32 -30.13 6.82
N ALA A 24 -25.74 -31.41 6.91
CA ALA A 24 -25.01 -32.54 6.29
C ALA A 24 -24.96 -32.37 4.76
N LEU A 25 -26.10 -32.07 4.14
CA LEU A 25 -26.18 -31.83 2.69
C LEU A 25 -25.27 -30.67 2.27
N PHE A 26 -25.38 -29.54 2.94
CA PHE A 26 -24.57 -28.37 2.61
C PHE A 26 -23.07 -28.62 2.77
N LYS A 27 -22.64 -29.18 3.91
CA LYS A 27 -21.22 -29.49 4.17
C LYS A 27 -20.69 -30.57 3.21
N SER A 28 -21.50 -31.55 2.85
CA SER A 28 -21.12 -32.58 1.85
C SER A 28 -20.89 -31.99 0.47
N ILE A 29 -21.80 -31.11 0.00
CA ILE A 29 -21.67 -30.44 -1.29
C ILE A 29 -20.42 -29.57 -1.31
N VAL A 30 -20.17 -28.79 -0.26
CA VAL A 30 -18.99 -27.93 -0.18
C VAL A 30 -17.70 -28.78 -0.10
N GLY A 31 -17.69 -29.87 0.69
CA GLY A 31 -16.57 -30.80 0.79
C GLY A 31 -16.23 -31.43 -0.57
N ALA A 32 -17.24 -32.00 -1.25
CA ALA A 32 -17.08 -32.59 -2.58
C ALA A 32 -16.60 -31.56 -3.62
N LYS A 33 -17.21 -30.37 -3.65
CA LYS A 33 -16.81 -29.27 -4.55
C LYS A 33 -15.37 -28.83 -4.36
N THR A 34 -14.87 -28.89 -3.15
CA THR A 34 -13.49 -28.50 -2.79
C THR A 34 -12.52 -29.69 -2.75
N ARG A 35 -12.99 -30.87 -3.10
CA ARG A 35 -12.22 -32.14 -3.10
C ARG A 35 -11.65 -32.49 -1.73
N ASN A 36 -12.34 -32.09 -0.65
CA ASN A 36 -12.00 -32.49 0.71
C ASN A 36 -12.74 -33.77 1.09
N ALA A 37 -12.10 -34.66 1.85
CA ALA A 37 -12.78 -35.77 2.52
C ALA A 37 -13.45 -35.25 3.80
N MET A 38 -14.68 -35.70 4.07
CA MET A 38 -15.48 -35.27 5.20
C MET A 38 -15.74 -36.42 6.15
N ILE A 39 -15.46 -36.21 7.45
CA ILE A 39 -15.87 -37.11 8.52
C ILE A 39 -16.93 -36.36 9.33
N PHE A 40 -18.15 -36.84 9.31
CA PHE A 40 -19.25 -36.18 10.03
C PHE A 40 -19.44 -36.83 11.42
N ARG A 41 -19.54 -35.92 12.40
CA ARG A 41 -19.91 -36.25 13.77
C ARG A 41 -21.25 -35.57 14.09
N PRO A 42 -22.39 -36.29 13.99
CA PRO A 42 -23.70 -35.74 14.33
C PRO A 42 -23.87 -35.59 15.85
N SER A 43 -24.87 -34.77 16.24
CA SER A 43 -25.42 -34.84 17.60
C SER A 43 -26.00 -36.22 17.88
N ALA A 44 -25.80 -36.80 19.07
CA ALA A 44 -26.25 -38.17 19.40
C ALA A 44 -27.75 -38.38 19.13
N ARG A 45 -28.60 -37.37 19.42
CA ARG A 45 -30.05 -37.45 19.18
C ARG A 45 -30.42 -37.39 17.70
N ALA A 46 -29.59 -36.80 16.84
CA ALA A 46 -29.82 -36.72 15.40
C ALA A 46 -28.99 -37.75 14.59
N ALA A 47 -28.25 -38.63 15.26
CA ALA A 47 -27.27 -39.50 14.62
C ALA A 47 -27.90 -40.40 13.53
N ARG A 48 -29.04 -41.01 13.77
CA ARG A 48 -29.71 -41.88 12.80
C ARG A 48 -30.12 -41.12 11.54
N CYS A 49 -30.73 -39.93 11.70
CA CYS A 49 -31.19 -39.10 10.60
C CYS A 49 -30.02 -38.58 9.78
N ALA A 50 -29.00 -38.03 10.45
CA ALA A 50 -27.81 -37.53 9.81
C ALA A 50 -27.01 -38.60 9.09
N SER A 51 -26.84 -39.78 9.71
CA SER A 51 -26.12 -40.90 9.08
C SER A 51 -26.81 -41.33 7.78
N ARG A 52 -28.15 -41.47 7.82
CA ARG A 52 -28.89 -41.88 6.63
C ARG A 52 -28.78 -40.80 5.49
N ALA A 53 -28.81 -39.52 5.82
CA ALA A 53 -28.60 -38.48 4.84
C ALA A 53 -27.21 -38.55 4.20
N ILE A 54 -26.16 -38.77 5.00
CA ILE A 54 -24.79 -38.81 4.50
C ILE A 54 -24.55 -40.07 3.64
N GLU A 55 -25.11 -41.23 4.05
CA GLU A 55 -25.06 -42.48 3.26
C GLU A 55 -25.69 -42.29 1.87
N ILE A 56 -26.86 -41.63 1.79
CA ILE A 56 -27.53 -41.31 0.53
C ILE A 56 -26.66 -40.37 -0.32
N LEU A 57 -26.07 -39.36 0.28
CA LEU A 57 -25.19 -38.42 -0.42
C LEU A 57 -23.92 -39.07 -0.94
N GLN A 58 -23.30 -39.93 -0.16
CA GLN A 58 -22.14 -40.73 -0.60
C GLN A 58 -22.49 -41.64 -1.78
N ALA A 59 -23.60 -42.38 -1.68
CA ALA A 59 -24.03 -43.27 -2.75
C ALA A 59 -24.34 -42.52 -4.04
N ALA A 60 -25.13 -41.41 -3.95
CA ALA A 60 -25.42 -40.56 -5.10
C ALA A 60 -24.16 -39.92 -5.69
N GLY A 61 -23.20 -39.56 -4.86
CA GLY A 61 -21.90 -39.04 -5.30
C GLY A 61 -21.09 -40.10 -6.05
N GLU A 62 -21.03 -41.31 -5.57
CA GLU A 62 -20.32 -42.43 -6.22
C GLU A 62 -20.89 -42.75 -7.63
N GLU A 63 -22.20 -42.65 -7.81
CA GLU A 63 -22.84 -42.80 -9.13
C GLU A 63 -22.34 -41.80 -10.18
N VAL A 64 -21.87 -40.63 -9.75
CA VAL A 64 -21.33 -39.57 -10.62
C VAL A 64 -19.80 -39.38 -10.49
N GLY A 65 -19.11 -40.34 -9.86
CA GLY A 65 -17.65 -40.39 -9.80
C GLY A 65 -16.99 -39.79 -8.56
N LEU A 66 -17.75 -39.53 -7.49
CA LEU A 66 -17.13 -39.20 -6.19
C LEU A 66 -16.36 -40.44 -5.67
N PRO A 67 -15.10 -40.29 -5.22
CA PRO A 67 -14.37 -41.42 -4.68
C PRO A 67 -15.06 -42.06 -3.49
N PRO A 68 -14.91 -43.41 -3.31
CA PRO A 68 -15.42 -44.09 -2.13
C PRO A 68 -14.88 -43.47 -0.85
N ASN A 69 -15.66 -43.48 0.20
CA ASN A 69 -15.29 -42.95 1.52
C ASN A 69 -14.95 -41.44 1.57
N THR A 70 -15.36 -40.66 0.57
CA THR A 70 -15.20 -39.18 0.61
C THR A 70 -16.07 -38.58 1.70
N LEU A 71 -17.30 -39.08 1.87
CA LEU A 71 -18.22 -38.64 2.91
C LEU A 71 -18.44 -39.81 3.90
N GLN A 72 -17.95 -39.66 5.11
CA GLN A 72 -18.05 -40.65 6.18
C GLN A 72 -18.83 -40.09 7.36
N VAL A 73 -19.49 -40.91 8.12
CA VAL A 73 -20.23 -40.54 9.32
C VAL A 73 -19.89 -41.45 10.47
N ILE A 74 -19.82 -40.89 11.67
CA ILE A 74 -19.66 -41.65 12.93
C ILE A 74 -21.08 -42.03 13.38
N PRO A 75 -21.41 -43.35 13.35
CA PRO A 75 -22.77 -43.79 13.66
C PRO A 75 -23.09 -43.70 15.17
N ASP A 76 -22.07 -43.85 16.03
CA ASP A 76 -22.17 -43.71 17.49
C ASP A 76 -21.23 -42.59 17.98
N PRO A 77 -21.72 -41.34 18.01
CA PRO A 77 -20.92 -40.17 18.27
C PRO A 77 -20.72 -39.89 19.79
N THR A 78 -19.96 -40.75 20.46
CA THR A 78 -19.61 -40.55 21.87
C THR A 78 -18.68 -39.35 22.09
N LEU A 79 -18.52 -38.91 23.36
CA LEU A 79 -17.57 -37.85 23.70
C LEU A 79 -16.13 -38.32 23.47
N ASP A 80 -15.78 -39.56 23.78
CA ASP A 80 -14.43 -40.07 23.60
C ASP A 80 -14.02 -40.13 22.13
N VAL A 81 -14.94 -40.55 21.24
CA VAL A 81 -14.72 -40.54 19.80
C VAL A 81 -14.52 -39.08 19.30
N SER A 82 -15.27 -38.13 19.85
CA SER A 82 -15.12 -36.70 19.51
C SER A 82 -13.75 -36.18 19.90
N GLN A 83 -13.31 -36.44 21.13
CA GLN A 83 -12.00 -36.05 21.65
C GLN A 83 -10.85 -36.69 20.84
N TYR A 84 -10.98 -37.98 20.50
CA TYR A 84 -10.03 -38.66 19.65
C TYR A 84 -9.87 -37.99 18.28
N LEU A 85 -10.99 -37.67 17.61
CA LEU A 85 -10.97 -37.03 16.28
C LEU A 85 -10.46 -35.58 16.32
N PHE A 86 -10.77 -34.83 17.36
CA PHE A 86 -10.27 -33.49 17.53
C PHE A 86 -8.73 -33.43 17.53
N HIS A 87 -8.07 -34.43 18.08
CA HIS A 87 -6.62 -34.47 18.20
C HIS A 87 -5.94 -35.42 17.18
N HIS A 88 -6.69 -36.18 16.40
CA HIS A 88 -6.12 -37.14 15.45
C HIS A 88 -5.34 -36.45 14.33
N SER A 89 -4.09 -36.88 14.09
CA SER A 89 -3.19 -36.26 13.11
C SER A 89 -3.72 -36.27 11.65
N GLY A 90 -4.55 -37.27 11.31
CA GLY A 90 -5.18 -37.37 9.99
C GLY A 90 -6.32 -36.37 9.75
N VAL A 91 -6.82 -35.68 10.77
CA VAL A 91 -7.81 -34.58 10.64
C VAL A 91 -7.07 -33.25 10.46
N ASN A 92 -7.26 -32.63 9.30
CA ASN A 92 -6.58 -31.40 8.96
C ASN A 92 -7.36 -30.14 9.41
N PHE A 93 -8.68 -30.24 9.52
CA PHE A 93 -9.56 -29.08 9.75
C PHE A 93 -10.83 -29.50 10.48
N ILE A 94 -11.38 -28.63 11.33
CA ILE A 94 -12.64 -28.89 12.04
C ILE A 94 -13.68 -27.83 11.63
N TRP A 95 -14.85 -28.29 11.22
CA TRP A 95 -15.97 -27.41 10.85
C TRP A 95 -17.17 -27.69 11.75
N THR A 96 -17.29 -26.90 12.80
CA THR A 96 -18.30 -27.06 13.84
C THR A 96 -19.53 -26.20 13.57
N THR A 97 -20.71 -26.82 13.70
CA THR A 97 -21.98 -26.17 13.89
C THR A 97 -22.63 -26.78 15.13
N GLY A 98 -22.83 -25.98 16.18
CA GLY A 98 -23.33 -26.51 17.45
C GLY A 98 -23.31 -25.48 18.58
N GLY A 99 -23.77 -25.91 19.76
CA GLY A 99 -23.84 -25.07 20.95
C GLY A 99 -22.46 -24.70 21.54
N PRO A 100 -22.44 -23.86 22.59
CA PRO A 100 -21.21 -23.27 23.16
C PRO A 100 -20.16 -24.32 23.57
N LYS A 101 -20.59 -25.45 24.12
CA LYS A 101 -19.68 -26.56 24.54
C LYS A 101 -18.92 -27.18 23.34
N ALA A 102 -19.61 -27.34 22.19
CA ALA A 102 -18.99 -27.91 20.99
C ALA A 102 -18.00 -26.91 20.34
N VAL A 103 -18.35 -25.63 20.33
CA VAL A 103 -17.47 -24.54 19.84
C VAL A 103 -16.22 -24.48 20.71
N ARG A 104 -16.33 -24.46 22.02
CA ARG A 104 -15.19 -24.43 22.95
C ARG A 104 -14.26 -25.63 22.74
N ALA A 105 -14.80 -26.86 22.70
CA ALA A 105 -14.01 -28.05 22.48
C ALA A 105 -13.27 -28.04 21.12
N THR A 106 -13.88 -27.45 20.09
CA THR A 106 -13.24 -27.27 18.79
C THR A 106 -12.06 -26.32 18.87
N LEU A 107 -12.21 -25.19 19.54
CA LEU A 107 -11.15 -24.18 19.71
C LEU A 107 -9.97 -24.73 20.54
N GLU A 108 -10.28 -25.50 21.60
CA GLU A 108 -9.28 -26.16 22.46
C GLU A 108 -8.50 -27.27 21.74
N ALA A 109 -9.03 -27.81 20.63
CA ALA A 109 -8.34 -28.83 19.82
C ALA A 109 -7.05 -28.34 19.13
N GLY A 110 -6.82 -27.04 19.04
CA GLY A 110 -5.61 -26.44 18.48
C GLY A 110 -5.41 -26.67 16.98
N LYS A 111 -6.47 -27.02 16.24
CA LYS A 111 -6.48 -27.20 14.79
C LYS A 111 -7.14 -26.01 14.09
N PRO A 112 -6.78 -25.75 12.81
CA PRO A 112 -7.55 -24.83 11.99
C PRO A 112 -9.03 -25.21 12.00
N CYS A 113 -9.92 -24.22 12.23
CA CYS A 113 -11.33 -24.54 12.38
C CYS A 113 -12.24 -23.38 11.92
N LEU A 114 -13.49 -23.75 11.60
CA LEU A 114 -14.62 -22.84 11.44
C LEU A 114 -15.69 -23.22 12.47
N CYS A 115 -16.12 -22.25 13.25
CA CYS A 115 -17.12 -22.46 14.30
C CYS A 115 -18.35 -21.58 14.04
N VAL A 116 -19.51 -22.20 14.19
CA VAL A 116 -20.81 -21.52 14.24
C VAL A 116 -21.45 -21.87 15.58
N GLY A 117 -21.62 -20.85 16.39
CA GLY A 117 -22.22 -20.93 17.72
C GLY A 117 -23.74 -20.72 17.71
N PRO A 118 -24.35 -20.57 18.89
CA PRO A 118 -25.77 -20.27 19.04
C PRO A 118 -26.12 -18.91 18.44
N GLY A 119 -27.38 -18.73 18.03
CA GLY A 119 -27.90 -17.50 17.48
C GLY A 119 -28.98 -16.92 18.35
N ASN A 120 -28.71 -15.84 19.04
CA ASN A 120 -29.73 -15.08 19.80
C ASN A 120 -30.03 -13.76 19.06
N ALA A 121 -30.75 -13.86 17.94
CA ALA A 121 -30.97 -12.75 17.03
C ALA A 121 -31.98 -11.72 17.57
N PRO A 122 -31.55 -10.48 17.90
CA PRO A 122 -32.47 -9.38 18.17
C PRO A 122 -33.02 -8.78 16.88
N VAL A 123 -34.24 -8.26 16.96
CA VAL A 123 -34.81 -7.40 15.91
C VAL A 123 -35.30 -6.09 16.52
N TYR A 124 -34.91 -4.97 15.94
CA TYR A 124 -35.41 -3.65 16.32
C TYR A 124 -36.44 -3.14 15.30
N VAL A 125 -37.64 -2.80 15.77
CA VAL A 125 -38.69 -2.19 14.96
C VAL A 125 -38.79 -0.71 15.30
N HIS A 126 -38.23 0.14 14.44
CA HIS A 126 -38.28 1.59 14.60
C HIS A 126 -39.63 2.16 14.16
N ARG A 127 -40.04 3.29 14.73
CA ARG A 127 -41.31 3.99 14.43
C ARG A 127 -41.52 4.33 12.95
N SER A 128 -40.48 4.38 12.13
CA SER A 128 -40.57 4.63 10.68
C SER A 128 -40.76 3.35 9.86
N ALA A 129 -40.77 2.17 10.49
CA ALA A 129 -40.88 0.89 9.81
C ALA A 129 -42.24 0.72 9.09
N ASP A 130 -42.25 -0.16 8.09
CA ASP A 130 -43.50 -0.73 7.59
C ASP A 130 -43.91 -1.87 8.54
N LEU A 131 -44.89 -1.59 9.41
CA LEU A 131 -45.27 -2.50 10.48
C LEU A 131 -45.84 -3.82 9.96
N ARG A 132 -46.59 -3.79 8.84
CA ARG A 132 -47.18 -5.01 8.24
C ARG A 132 -46.08 -5.90 7.66
N MET A 133 -45.13 -5.30 6.97
CA MET A 133 -43.96 -6.03 6.44
C MET A 133 -43.15 -6.62 7.56
N ALA A 134 -42.82 -5.82 8.61
CA ALA A 134 -42.06 -6.28 9.75
C ALA A 134 -42.70 -7.50 10.44
N VAL A 135 -44.01 -7.46 10.69
CA VAL A 135 -44.73 -8.59 11.31
C VAL A 135 -44.68 -9.83 10.43
N VAL A 136 -44.96 -9.69 9.12
CA VAL A 136 -44.94 -10.84 8.20
C VAL A 136 -43.56 -11.48 8.15
N ASP A 137 -42.51 -10.68 8.03
CA ASP A 137 -41.12 -11.15 7.97
C ASP A 137 -40.68 -11.85 9.29
N ILE A 138 -41.00 -11.26 10.43
CA ILE A 138 -40.71 -11.87 11.73
C ILE A 138 -41.47 -13.18 11.90
N LEU A 139 -42.74 -13.23 11.48
CA LEU A 139 -43.53 -14.46 11.55
C LEU A 139 -43.03 -15.53 10.58
N ILE A 140 -42.56 -15.16 9.37
CA ILE A 140 -41.87 -16.07 8.46
C ILE A 140 -40.70 -16.75 9.17
N SER A 141 -39.85 -15.97 9.85
CA SER A 141 -38.70 -16.51 10.58
C SER A 141 -39.12 -17.38 11.77
N LYS A 142 -40.05 -16.91 12.58
CA LYS A 142 -40.49 -17.63 13.81
C LYS A 142 -41.29 -18.90 13.55
N THR A 143 -41.95 -18.99 12.40
CA THR A 143 -42.70 -20.20 12.00
C THR A 143 -41.87 -21.16 11.13
N PHE A 144 -40.72 -20.70 10.62
CA PHE A 144 -39.84 -21.56 9.84
C PHE A 144 -39.25 -22.67 10.72
N ASP A 145 -39.58 -23.92 10.38
CA ASP A 145 -39.14 -25.11 11.09
C ASP A 145 -39.32 -25.02 12.61
N ALA A 146 -40.49 -24.60 13.05
CA ALA A 146 -40.81 -24.33 14.46
C ALA A 146 -39.77 -23.47 15.20
N SER A 147 -39.10 -22.54 14.48
CA SER A 147 -38.08 -21.63 15.01
C SER A 147 -36.79 -22.28 15.51
N VAL A 148 -36.48 -23.50 15.08
CA VAL A 148 -35.22 -24.17 15.48
C VAL A 148 -34.00 -23.71 14.69
N ILE A 149 -34.19 -22.92 13.64
CA ILE A 149 -33.06 -22.35 12.88
C ILE A 149 -32.41 -21.20 13.66
N CYS A 150 -31.10 -21.27 13.83
CA CYS A 150 -30.33 -20.34 14.68
C CYS A 150 -30.44 -18.84 14.36
N PRO A 151 -30.63 -18.37 13.10
CA PRO A 151 -30.83 -16.94 12.86
C PRO A 151 -32.25 -16.43 13.12
N ALA A 152 -33.22 -17.28 13.53
CA ALA A 152 -34.58 -16.82 13.82
C ALA A 152 -34.61 -15.80 14.95
N GLU A 153 -35.44 -14.75 14.82
CA GLU A 153 -35.56 -13.69 15.81
C GLU A 153 -35.95 -14.25 17.18
N GLN A 154 -35.23 -13.87 18.21
CA GLN A 154 -35.45 -14.33 19.58
C GLN A 154 -36.12 -13.25 20.43
N THR A 155 -35.78 -11.99 20.20
CA THR A 155 -36.33 -10.84 20.94
C THR A 155 -36.61 -9.71 19.96
N CYS A 156 -37.87 -9.20 19.98
CA CYS A 156 -38.31 -8.06 19.18
C CYS A 156 -38.38 -6.82 20.09
N VAL A 157 -37.51 -5.87 19.86
CA VAL A 157 -37.48 -4.57 20.56
C VAL A 157 -38.25 -3.57 19.70
N ILE A 158 -39.27 -2.94 20.26
CA ILE A 158 -40.26 -2.15 19.54
C ILE A 158 -40.28 -0.74 20.06
N ASP A 159 -40.17 0.25 19.17
CA ASP A 159 -40.32 1.67 19.53
C ASP A 159 -41.69 1.93 20.19
N ALA A 160 -41.71 2.61 21.36
CA ALA A 160 -42.89 2.84 22.12
C ALA A 160 -44.08 3.45 21.34
N PRO A 161 -43.89 4.40 20.40
CA PRO A 161 -44.98 4.97 19.61
C PRO A 161 -45.75 3.98 18.74
N VAL A 162 -45.10 2.88 18.32
CA VAL A 162 -45.71 1.87 17.42
C VAL A 162 -45.91 0.50 18.07
N TYR A 163 -45.65 0.41 19.40
CA TYR A 163 -45.67 -0.85 20.13
C TYR A 163 -47.05 -1.51 20.09
N ASP A 164 -48.09 -0.78 20.47
CA ASP A 164 -49.45 -1.33 20.57
C ASP A 164 -50.04 -1.65 19.19
N GLU A 165 -49.73 -0.85 18.17
CA GLU A 165 -50.11 -1.10 16.76
C GLU A 165 -49.43 -2.36 16.21
N LEU A 166 -48.13 -2.56 16.49
CA LEU A 166 -47.40 -3.74 16.04
C LEU A 166 -47.94 -5.01 16.72
N LEU A 167 -48.24 -4.97 18.02
CA LEU A 167 -48.86 -6.11 18.73
C LEU A 167 -50.24 -6.46 18.17
N ALA A 168 -51.06 -5.48 17.80
CA ALA A 168 -52.34 -5.71 17.16
C ALA A 168 -52.17 -6.37 15.79
N GLU A 169 -51.16 -5.98 15.05
CA GLU A 169 -50.86 -6.62 13.74
C GLU A 169 -50.35 -8.05 13.92
N PHE A 170 -49.50 -8.32 14.94
CA PHE A 170 -49.07 -9.68 15.31
C PHE A 170 -50.29 -10.57 15.65
N ASP A 171 -51.22 -10.05 16.49
CA ASP A 171 -52.44 -10.79 16.87
C ASP A 171 -53.29 -11.13 15.63
N ARG A 172 -53.48 -10.16 14.74
CA ARG A 172 -54.22 -10.35 13.46
C ARG A 172 -53.61 -11.45 12.61
N MET A 173 -52.30 -11.65 12.67
CA MET A 173 -51.52 -12.62 11.86
C MET A 173 -51.32 -13.96 12.57
N GLY A 174 -51.93 -14.17 13.73
CA GLY A 174 -51.93 -15.44 14.46
C GLY A 174 -50.80 -15.58 15.52
N ALA A 175 -50.21 -14.49 15.95
CA ALA A 175 -49.42 -14.49 17.18
C ALA A 175 -50.32 -14.23 18.39
N GLN A 176 -50.01 -14.79 19.54
CA GLN A 176 -50.78 -14.56 20.78
C GLN A 176 -49.88 -13.93 21.84
N LEU A 177 -50.30 -12.79 22.35
CA LEU A 177 -49.64 -12.14 23.48
C LEU A 177 -49.98 -12.88 24.78
N LEU A 178 -48.97 -13.29 25.52
CA LEU A 178 -49.09 -13.91 26.85
C LEU A 178 -49.18 -12.83 27.93
N THR A 179 -49.88 -13.15 29.02
CA THR A 179 -49.84 -12.36 30.25
C THR A 179 -48.56 -12.67 31.02
N ASP A 180 -48.14 -11.78 31.95
CA ASP A 180 -46.96 -12.01 32.80
C ASP A 180 -47.07 -13.32 33.61
N ALA A 181 -48.29 -13.69 34.06
CA ALA A 181 -48.54 -14.95 34.77
C ALA A 181 -48.33 -16.19 33.84
N GLU A 182 -48.71 -16.08 32.58
CA GLU A 182 -48.49 -17.16 31.59
C GLU A 182 -47.03 -17.27 31.19
N VAL A 183 -46.31 -16.14 31.09
CA VAL A 183 -44.85 -16.13 30.86
C VAL A 183 -44.13 -16.80 32.04
N ALA A 184 -44.54 -16.48 33.31
CA ALA A 184 -43.93 -17.11 34.48
C ALA A 184 -44.13 -18.64 34.47
N LYS A 185 -45.36 -19.11 34.17
CA LYS A 185 -45.65 -20.55 34.03
C LYS A 185 -44.86 -21.19 32.90
N LEU A 186 -44.74 -20.50 31.77
CA LEU A 186 -43.94 -20.99 30.65
C LEU A 186 -42.47 -21.17 31.07
N CYS A 187 -41.87 -20.16 31.71
CA CYS A 187 -40.52 -20.25 32.24
C CYS A 187 -40.30 -21.41 33.22
N GLU A 188 -41.25 -21.61 34.16
CA GLU A 188 -41.18 -22.70 35.15
C GLU A 188 -41.05 -24.09 34.50
N HIS A 189 -41.60 -24.31 33.31
CA HIS A 189 -41.64 -25.61 32.65
C HIS A 189 -40.66 -25.78 31.51
N ILE A 190 -40.12 -24.68 30.95
CA ILE A 190 -39.20 -24.74 29.82
C ILE A 190 -37.77 -24.34 30.14
N ILE A 191 -37.50 -23.84 31.35
CA ILE A 191 -36.16 -23.50 31.81
C ILE A 191 -35.73 -24.56 32.84
N ALA A 192 -34.58 -25.17 32.61
CA ALA A 192 -33.97 -26.13 33.52
C ALA A 192 -33.33 -25.45 34.73
N ASP A 193 -32.99 -26.24 35.76
CA ASP A 193 -32.36 -25.70 37.01
C ASP A 193 -31.01 -25.01 36.76
N ASP A 194 -30.31 -25.38 35.67
CA ASP A 194 -29.04 -24.73 35.26
C ASP A 194 -29.26 -23.47 34.41
N GLY A 195 -30.50 -23.02 34.22
CA GLY A 195 -30.89 -21.87 33.43
C GLY A 195 -31.02 -22.13 31.92
N SER A 196 -30.65 -23.31 31.42
CA SER A 196 -30.79 -23.65 30.00
C SER A 196 -32.23 -24.00 29.59
N ILE A 197 -32.50 -23.97 28.27
CA ILE A 197 -33.82 -24.39 27.77
C ILE A 197 -33.94 -25.93 27.85
N GLU A 198 -35.08 -26.36 28.41
CA GLU A 198 -35.42 -27.76 28.48
C GLU A 198 -35.59 -28.40 27.10
N LEU A 199 -34.91 -29.53 26.87
CA LEU A 199 -34.90 -30.19 25.58
C LEU A 199 -36.28 -30.64 25.07
N ILE A 200 -37.25 -30.80 25.98
CA ILE A 200 -38.63 -31.15 25.61
C ILE A 200 -39.35 -29.99 24.90
N ALA A 201 -38.93 -28.78 25.11
CA ALA A 201 -39.54 -27.57 24.54
C ALA A 201 -39.03 -27.25 23.15
N LEU A 202 -37.86 -27.77 22.77
CA LEU A 202 -37.22 -27.45 21.48
C LEU A 202 -38.06 -27.91 20.28
N GLY A 203 -38.34 -27.01 19.36
CA GLY A 203 -39.08 -27.27 18.12
C GLY A 203 -40.53 -27.68 18.32
N GLN A 204 -41.10 -27.41 19.48
CA GLN A 204 -42.51 -27.68 19.76
C GLN A 204 -43.43 -26.63 19.12
N SER A 205 -44.67 -27.03 18.82
CA SER A 205 -45.71 -26.09 18.39
C SER A 205 -46.20 -25.25 19.61
N CYS A 206 -46.89 -24.12 19.34
CA CYS A 206 -47.50 -23.30 20.41
C CYS A 206 -48.46 -24.11 21.27
N LEU A 207 -49.24 -25.00 20.68
CA LEU A 207 -50.18 -25.87 21.42
C LEU A 207 -49.47 -26.87 22.32
N ASN A 208 -48.36 -27.45 21.87
CA ASN A 208 -47.57 -28.36 22.69
C ASN A 208 -46.89 -27.61 23.85
N LEU A 209 -46.33 -26.42 23.58
CA LEU A 209 -45.77 -25.57 24.64
C LEU A 209 -46.82 -25.15 25.66
N ALA A 210 -48.00 -24.80 25.19
CA ALA A 210 -49.15 -24.50 26.09
C ALA A 210 -49.52 -25.69 26.96
N GLY A 211 -49.54 -26.89 26.36
CA GLY A 211 -49.79 -28.14 27.14
C GLY A 211 -48.70 -28.44 28.18
N ILE A 212 -47.43 -28.23 27.83
CA ILE A 212 -46.28 -28.36 28.75
C ILE A 212 -46.40 -27.38 29.92
N ALA A 213 -46.70 -26.11 29.65
CA ALA A 213 -46.71 -25.04 30.63
C ALA A 213 -48.07 -24.89 31.34
N GLY A 214 -49.10 -25.62 30.96
CA GLY A 214 -50.43 -25.50 31.55
C GLY A 214 -51.06 -24.10 31.35
N ILE A 215 -50.88 -23.52 30.17
CA ILE A 215 -51.45 -22.22 29.76
C ILE A 215 -52.45 -22.42 28.62
N GLU A 216 -53.39 -21.48 28.45
CA GLU A 216 -54.40 -21.53 27.39
C GLU A 216 -53.94 -20.68 26.19
N VAL A 217 -53.93 -21.29 25.00
CA VAL A 217 -53.63 -20.60 23.77
C VAL A 217 -54.69 -20.91 22.68
N ARG A 218 -54.86 -19.97 21.77
CA ARG A 218 -55.81 -20.14 20.66
C ARG A 218 -55.33 -21.31 19.78
N PRO A 219 -56.30 -22.11 19.23
CA PRO A 219 -55.95 -23.27 18.37
C PRO A 219 -55.17 -22.91 17.10
N ASP A 220 -55.28 -21.68 16.62
CA ASP A 220 -54.63 -21.12 15.46
C ASP A 220 -53.32 -20.35 15.78
N ALA A 221 -52.90 -20.31 17.06
CA ALA A 221 -51.70 -19.61 17.47
C ALA A 221 -50.44 -20.20 16.82
N LYS A 222 -49.70 -19.35 16.11
CA LYS A 222 -48.46 -19.70 15.40
C LYS A 222 -47.19 -19.31 16.19
N VAL A 223 -47.27 -18.22 16.92
CA VAL A 223 -46.15 -17.67 17.73
C VAL A 223 -46.72 -17.15 19.03
N LEU A 224 -46.06 -17.39 20.16
CA LEU A 224 -46.33 -16.84 21.46
C LEU A 224 -45.46 -15.61 21.70
N LEU A 225 -46.06 -14.47 21.94
CA LEU A 225 -45.36 -13.22 22.28
C LEU A 225 -45.23 -13.14 23.80
N ALA A 226 -44.00 -13.15 24.30
CA ALA A 226 -43.71 -13.03 25.71
C ALA A 226 -43.27 -11.60 26.04
N PRO A 227 -44.08 -10.79 26.78
CA PRO A 227 -43.65 -9.51 27.28
C PRO A 227 -42.39 -9.64 28.13
N LEU A 228 -41.36 -8.84 27.81
CA LEU A 228 -40.13 -8.77 28.60
C LEU A 228 -39.98 -7.37 29.20
N PRO A 229 -39.20 -7.26 30.32
CA PRO A 229 -38.95 -5.96 30.94
C PRO A 229 -38.33 -4.94 30.00
N SER A 230 -38.77 -3.69 30.09
CA SER A 230 -38.14 -2.56 29.39
C SER A 230 -36.90 -2.06 30.14
N ASP A 231 -36.79 -2.28 31.43
CA ASP A 231 -35.58 -1.99 32.20
C ASP A 231 -34.46 -2.95 31.81
N LEU A 232 -33.28 -2.42 31.45
CA LEU A 232 -32.18 -3.22 30.88
C LEU A 232 -31.56 -4.19 31.90
N GLU A 233 -31.53 -3.85 33.22
CA GLU A 233 -31.01 -4.75 34.24
C GLU A 233 -31.96 -5.94 34.47
N GLN A 234 -33.24 -5.68 34.49
CA GLN A 234 -34.27 -6.73 34.60
C GLN A 234 -34.33 -7.57 33.34
N LEU A 235 -34.15 -6.96 32.15
CA LEU A 235 -34.10 -7.66 30.89
C LEU A 235 -32.90 -8.61 30.86
N ALA A 236 -31.71 -8.16 31.30
CA ALA A 236 -30.49 -8.98 31.36
C ALA A 236 -30.63 -10.23 32.24
N ALA A 237 -31.45 -10.12 33.32
CA ALA A 237 -31.70 -11.21 34.25
C ALA A 237 -32.85 -12.13 33.81
N HIS A 238 -33.57 -11.79 32.73
CA HIS A 238 -34.78 -12.53 32.37
C HIS A 238 -34.45 -13.86 31.65
N PRO A 239 -35.00 -15.02 32.10
CA PRO A 239 -34.63 -16.34 31.59
C PRO A 239 -34.96 -16.56 30.09
N LEU A 240 -35.94 -15.80 29.53
CA LEU A 240 -36.24 -15.85 28.09
C LEU A 240 -35.37 -14.93 27.22
N LEU A 241 -34.29 -14.33 27.76
CA LEU A 241 -33.37 -13.53 26.94
C LEU A 241 -32.47 -14.40 26.04
N GLN A 242 -32.28 -15.63 26.38
CA GLN A 242 -31.44 -16.61 25.62
C GLN A 242 -32.09 -17.10 24.32
N GLU A 243 -31.32 -17.84 23.50
CA GLU A 243 -31.81 -18.54 22.29
C GLU A 243 -32.86 -19.60 22.70
N LYS A 244 -34.09 -19.47 22.21
CA LYS A 244 -35.21 -20.31 22.64
C LYS A 244 -35.43 -21.54 21.76
N LEU A 245 -35.13 -21.47 20.46
CA LEU A 245 -35.32 -22.54 19.48
C LEU A 245 -36.76 -23.11 19.47
N MET A 246 -37.75 -22.24 19.65
CA MET A 246 -39.18 -22.53 19.65
C MET A 246 -39.99 -21.28 19.24
N PRO A 247 -41.26 -21.39 18.84
CA PRO A 247 -42.07 -20.27 18.39
C PRO A 247 -42.53 -19.34 19.57
N VAL A 248 -41.56 -18.95 20.39
CA VAL A 248 -41.71 -17.94 21.44
C VAL A 248 -40.85 -16.73 21.11
N LEU A 249 -41.45 -15.54 21.00
CA LEU A 249 -40.75 -14.29 20.70
C LEU A 249 -40.85 -13.36 21.92
N GLY A 250 -39.73 -12.99 22.50
CA GLY A 250 -39.69 -11.92 23.52
C GLY A 250 -40.08 -10.58 22.88
N VAL A 251 -40.91 -9.77 23.53
CA VAL A 251 -41.26 -8.42 23.09
C VAL A 251 -40.90 -7.39 24.14
N VAL A 252 -40.11 -6.39 23.76
CA VAL A 252 -39.62 -5.32 24.62
C VAL A 252 -40.10 -3.98 24.10
N ARG A 253 -40.71 -3.15 24.98
CA ARG A 253 -41.10 -1.78 24.67
C ARG A 253 -39.91 -0.83 24.86
N SER A 254 -39.46 -0.14 23.84
CA SER A 254 -38.32 0.78 23.90
C SER A 254 -38.78 2.25 23.94
N PRO A 255 -38.40 3.05 24.93
CA PRO A 255 -38.77 4.46 25.01
C PRO A 255 -38.03 5.36 24.01
N SER A 256 -36.85 4.96 23.54
CA SER A 256 -36.00 5.74 22.60
C SER A 256 -35.22 4.84 21.68
N LEU A 257 -34.62 5.43 20.62
CA LEU A 257 -33.73 4.75 19.68
C LEU A 257 -32.51 4.15 20.40
N GLU A 258 -31.86 4.94 21.27
CA GLU A 258 -30.65 4.51 22.00
C GLU A 258 -30.96 3.31 22.87
N HIS A 259 -32.04 3.40 23.66
CA HIS A 259 -32.50 2.28 24.50
C HIS A 259 -32.82 1.04 23.64
N GLY A 260 -33.44 1.23 22.48
CA GLY A 260 -33.74 0.10 21.58
C GLY A 260 -32.49 -0.60 21.06
N ILE A 261 -31.46 0.17 20.70
CA ILE A 261 -30.18 -0.35 20.28
C ILE A 261 -29.46 -1.03 21.45
N ASP A 262 -29.46 -0.42 22.66
CA ASP A 262 -28.82 -1.00 23.84
C ASP A 262 -29.51 -2.31 24.26
N ALA A 263 -30.83 -2.41 24.19
CA ALA A 263 -31.56 -3.65 24.41
C ALA A 263 -31.20 -4.74 23.40
N CYS A 264 -31.04 -4.40 22.11
CA CYS A 264 -30.58 -5.33 21.09
C CYS A 264 -29.12 -5.76 21.29
N ALA A 265 -28.26 -4.85 21.73
CA ALA A 265 -26.88 -5.17 22.09
C ALA A 265 -26.82 -6.16 23.25
N LEU A 266 -27.62 -5.92 24.32
CA LEU A 266 -27.73 -6.81 25.44
C LEU A 266 -28.18 -8.22 25.07
N VAL A 267 -29.20 -8.35 24.20
CA VAL A 267 -29.62 -9.66 23.63
C VAL A 267 -28.48 -10.35 22.89
N THR A 268 -27.73 -9.59 22.08
CA THR A 268 -26.59 -10.11 21.31
C THR A 268 -25.46 -10.58 22.23
N GLU A 269 -25.13 -9.80 23.25
CA GLU A 269 -24.07 -10.10 24.21
C GLU A 269 -24.37 -11.35 25.07
N HIS A 270 -25.65 -11.61 25.33
CA HIS A 270 -26.04 -12.76 26.15
C HIS A 270 -25.60 -14.10 25.50
N GLU A 271 -25.87 -14.34 24.20
CA GLU A 271 -25.49 -15.57 23.49
C GLU A 271 -25.22 -15.41 21.99
N GLY A 272 -25.65 -14.30 21.36
CA GLY A 272 -25.73 -14.14 19.92
C GLY A 272 -24.53 -13.45 19.27
N LEU A 273 -23.42 -13.23 19.99
CA LEU A 273 -22.25 -12.50 19.48
C LEU A 273 -21.78 -13.04 18.12
N GLY A 274 -21.66 -12.11 17.17
CA GLY A 274 -21.20 -12.37 15.81
C GLY A 274 -22.21 -13.05 14.89
N HIS A 275 -23.41 -13.45 15.40
CA HIS A 275 -24.35 -14.25 14.59
C HIS A 275 -25.19 -13.37 13.64
N THR A 276 -26.39 -12.97 14.00
CA THR A 276 -27.35 -12.27 13.12
C THR A 276 -28.22 -11.31 13.92
N SER A 277 -28.61 -10.19 13.32
CA SER A 277 -29.59 -9.24 13.86
C SER A 277 -30.39 -8.61 12.72
N ALA A 278 -31.52 -7.97 13.05
CA ALA A 278 -32.32 -7.22 12.07
C ALA A 278 -32.79 -5.88 12.60
N VAL A 279 -33.03 -4.95 11.68
CA VAL A 279 -33.66 -3.67 11.96
C VAL A 279 -34.70 -3.37 10.88
N TYR A 280 -35.91 -2.98 11.32
CA TYR A 280 -36.97 -2.51 10.43
C TYR A 280 -37.08 -1.00 10.55
N THR A 281 -36.79 -0.29 9.48
CA THR A 281 -36.79 1.18 9.45
C THR A 281 -36.83 1.68 8.00
N ARG A 282 -37.33 2.91 7.79
CA ARG A 282 -37.20 3.68 6.54
C ARG A 282 -36.17 4.79 6.67
N ASP A 283 -35.52 4.91 7.82
CA ASP A 283 -34.49 5.91 8.11
C ASP A 283 -33.10 5.25 8.05
N GLU A 284 -32.31 5.64 7.07
CA GLU A 284 -30.96 5.11 6.85
C GLU A 284 -30.02 5.41 8.03
N ALA A 285 -30.17 6.56 8.67
CA ALA A 285 -29.35 6.91 9.83
C ALA A 285 -29.58 5.95 11.02
N VAL A 286 -30.82 5.42 11.15
CA VAL A 286 -31.15 4.40 12.17
C VAL A 286 -30.49 3.08 11.85
N SER A 287 -30.54 2.63 10.59
CA SER A 287 -29.89 1.38 10.17
C SER A 287 -28.36 1.48 10.32
N ASP A 288 -27.76 2.60 9.96
CA ASP A 288 -26.31 2.85 10.11
C ASP A 288 -25.90 2.85 11.59
N ARG A 289 -26.66 3.55 12.45
CA ARG A 289 -26.39 3.58 13.89
C ARG A 289 -26.51 2.19 14.52
N PHE A 290 -27.54 1.43 14.13
CA PHE A 290 -27.72 0.04 14.55
C PHE A 290 -26.53 -0.82 14.12
N ALA A 291 -26.11 -0.70 12.86
CA ALA A 291 -24.99 -1.47 12.29
C ALA A 291 -23.64 -1.15 12.95
N GLN A 292 -23.43 0.09 13.38
CA GLN A 292 -22.19 0.50 14.08
C GLN A 292 -22.13 0.00 15.53
N THR A 293 -23.28 -0.32 16.13
CA THR A 293 -23.34 -0.68 17.55
C THR A 293 -23.45 -2.19 17.78
N ILE A 294 -24.28 -2.89 16.96
CA ILE A 294 -24.59 -4.31 17.19
C ILE A 294 -23.47 -5.21 16.66
N GLN A 295 -22.92 -6.04 17.54
CA GLN A 295 -21.79 -6.94 17.23
C GLN A 295 -22.27 -8.26 16.60
N THR A 296 -22.83 -8.18 15.40
CA THR A 296 -23.23 -9.34 14.60
C THR A 296 -22.60 -9.31 13.22
N GLY A 297 -22.30 -10.49 12.68
CA GLY A 297 -21.69 -10.62 11.33
C GLY A 297 -22.68 -10.36 10.18
N ARG A 298 -23.97 -10.38 10.46
CA ARG A 298 -25.06 -10.10 9.50
C ARG A 298 -26.10 -9.23 10.15
N ILE A 299 -26.33 -8.08 9.55
CA ILE A 299 -27.38 -7.13 9.93
C ILE A 299 -28.33 -7.02 8.77
N LEU A 300 -29.57 -7.42 8.99
CA LEU A 300 -30.61 -7.42 7.95
C LEU A 300 -31.50 -6.20 8.12
N VAL A 301 -31.63 -5.41 7.07
CA VAL A 301 -32.52 -4.25 7.05
C VAL A 301 -33.77 -4.62 6.28
N ASN A 302 -34.93 -4.56 6.94
CA ASN A 302 -36.25 -4.85 6.37
C ASN A 302 -36.31 -6.25 5.71
N ALA A 303 -35.82 -7.26 6.40
CA ALA A 303 -35.83 -8.63 5.90
C ALA A 303 -35.84 -9.67 7.05
N PRO A 304 -36.49 -10.83 6.87
CA PRO A 304 -36.60 -11.87 7.88
C PRO A 304 -35.24 -12.50 8.16
N THR A 305 -34.88 -12.70 9.45
CA THR A 305 -33.54 -13.18 9.80
C THR A 305 -33.30 -14.64 9.43
N ALA A 306 -34.29 -15.52 9.63
CA ALA A 306 -34.15 -16.94 9.37
C ALA A 306 -33.75 -17.26 7.91
N VAL A 307 -34.37 -16.59 6.96
CA VAL A 307 -34.15 -16.84 5.53
C VAL A 307 -33.15 -15.84 4.95
N GLY A 308 -33.19 -14.60 5.39
CA GLY A 308 -32.30 -13.55 4.89
C GLY A 308 -30.83 -13.78 5.25
N ALA A 309 -30.55 -14.30 6.46
CA ALA A 309 -29.16 -14.61 6.86
C ALA A 309 -28.53 -15.73 6.03
N LEU A 310 -29.34 -16.66 5.51
CA LEU A 310 -28.87 -17.73 4.62
C LEU A 310 -28.37 -17.22 3.28
N GLY A 311 -28.77 -16.01 2.87
CA GLY A 311 -28.37 -15.40 1.60
C GLY A 311 -29.12 -15.91 0.37
N GLY A 312 -29.02 -15.17 -0.72
CA GLY A 312 -29.49 -15.56 -2.06
C GLY A 312 -30.96 -15.30 -2.39
N ILE A 313 -31.88 -15.12 -1.41
CA ILE A 313 -33.29 -14.85 -1.66
C ILE A 313 -33.63 -13.38 -1.39
N TYR A 314 -33.36 -12.91 -0.20
CA TYR A 314 -33.66 -11.52 0.22
C TYR A 314 -32.52 -10.53 -0.03
N ASN A 315 -31.33 -11.01 -0.36
CA ASN A 315 -30.15 -10.21 -0.55
C ASN A 315 -29.10 -10.93 -1.42
N SER A 316 -27.97 -10.27 -1.70
CA SER A 316 -26.87 -10.80 -2.52
C SER A 316 -25.79 -11.53 -1.73
N MET A 317 -25.98 -11.79 -0.44
CA MET A 317 -25.02 -12.59 0.33
C MET A 317 -24.91 -14.01 -0.24
N THR A 318 -23.72 -14.59 -0.16
CA THR A 318 -23.49 -15.97 -0.62
C THR A 318 -24.39 -16.95 0.15
N PRO A 319 -25.18 -17.81 -0.54
CA PRO A 319 -26.02 -18.81 0.12
C PRO A 319 -25.21 -19.78 0.99
N THR A 320 -25.68 -20.01 2.23
CA THR A 320 -25.04 -20.90 3.19
C THR A 320 -25.99 -21.50 4.21
N PHE A 321 -25.61 -22.62 4.81
CA PHE A 321 -26.16 -23.16 6.06
C PHE A 321 -25.12 -23.14 7.19
N SER A 322 -24.11 -22.27 7.08
CA SER A 322 -23.04 -22.16 8.08
C SER A 322 -22.63 -20.69 8.20
N LEU A 323 -23.08 -20.03 9.26
CA LEU A 323 -22.98 -18.61 9.45
C LEU A 323 -21.78 -18.27 10.35
N GLY A 324 -20.70 -17.75 9.76
CA GLY A 324 -19.49 -17.38 10.53
C GLY A 324 -19.82 -16.26 11.53
N CYS A 325 -19.31 -16.36 12.75
CA CYS A 325 -19.60 -15.43 13.84
C CYS A 325 -18.44 -14.46 14.16
N GLY A 326 -17.36 -14.46 13.36
CA GLY A 326 -16.19 -13.63 13.59
C GLY A 326 -15.54 -13.85 14.95
N THR A 327 -14.65 -12.97 15.32
CA THR A 327 -13.94 -13.03 16.61
C THR A 327 -14.88 -12.84 17.80
N TRP A 328 -15.99 -12.13 17.61
CA TRP A 328 -17.04 -11.96 18.64
C TRP A 328 -17.62 -13.31 19.08
N GLY A 329 -17.88 -14.21 18.14
CA GLY A 329 -18.42 -15.55 18.40
C GLY A 329 -17.37 -16.65 18.39
N GLY A 330 -16.07 -16.32 18.54
CA GLY A 330 -14.99 -17.31 18.56
C GLY A 330 -14.73 -17.97 17.20
N SER A 331 -15.03 -17.33 16.08
CA SER A 331 -14.81 -17.84 14.72
C SER A 331 -13.78 -17.00 13.97
N MET A 332 -13.14 -17.58 12.96
CA MET A 332 -12.12 -16.91 12.14
C MET A 332 -12.72 -16.00 11.07
N THR A 333 -14.01 -16.09 10.77
CA THR A 333 -14.66 -15.33 9.71
C THR A 333 -16.07 -14.90 10.09
N THR A 334 -16.51 -13.75 9.58
CA THR A 334 -17.90 -13.29 9.60
C THR A 334 -18.67 -13.67 8.35
N ASP A 335 -18.02 -14.35 7.39
CA ASP A 335 -18.63 -14.69 6.11
C ASP A 335 -19.81 -15.65 6.25
N ASN A 336 -20.67 -15.65 5.27
CA ASN A 336 -21.50 -16.78 4.91
C ASN A 336 -20.56 -17.87 4.37
N ILE A 337 -20.23 -18.84 5.23
CA ILE A 337 -19.20 -19.87 4.96
C ILE A 337 -19.58 -20.64 3.69
N ASN A 338 -18.63 -20.80 2.80
CA ASN A 338 -18.81 -21.43 1.50
C ASN A 338 -17.53 -22.17 1.04
N TYR A 339 -17.46 -22.60 -0.20
CA TYR A 339 -16.33 -23.34 -0.74
C TYR A 339 -14.97 -22.63 -0.61
N ARG A 340 -14.94 -21.28 -0.61
CA ARG A 340 -13.68 -20.51 -0.50
C ARG A 340 -13.01 -20.71 0.87
N ASN A 341 -13.80 -20.95 1.90
CA ASN A 341 -13.30 -21.14 3.26
C ASN A 341 -12.70 -22.55 3.48
N LEU A 342 -12.91 -23.50 2.53
CA LEU A 342 -12.38 -24.86 2.57
C LEU A 342 -11.30 -25.13 1.50
N LEU A 343 -10.55 -24.10 1.11
CA LEU A 343 -9.47 -24.20 0.13
C LEU A 343 -8.19 -23.57 0.66
N ASN A 344 -7.07 -24.20 0.39
CA ASN A 344 -5.77 -23.57 0.42
C ASN A 344 -5.56 -22.86 -0.92
N VAL A 345 -5.21 -21.58 -0.90
CA VAL A 345 -4.98 -20.78 -2.12
C VAL A 345 -3.52 -20.41 -2.23
N LYS A 346 -2.85 -20.88 -3.28
CA LYS A 346 -1.47 -20.53 -3.62
C LYS A 346 -1.48 -19.37 -4.60
N ALA A 347 -0.71 -18.32 -4.31
CA ALA A 347 -0.46 -17.24 -5.25
C ALA A 347 0.79 -17.56 -6.08
N VAL A 348 0.63 -17.67 -7.41
CA VAL A 348 1.73 -17.76 -8.36
C VAL A 348 1.96 -16.39 -8.93
N SER A 349 3.07 -15.76 -8.56
CA SER A 349 3.43 -14.43 -9.01
C SER A 349 4.53 -14.50 -10.05
N TYR A 350 4.34 -13.80 -11.16
CA TYR A 350 5.33 -13.66 -12.23
C TYR A 350 6.07 -12.34 -12.03
N ARG A 351 7.37 -12.34 -12.32
CA ARG A 351 8.18 -11.12 -12.32
C ARG A 351 7.58 -10.11 -13.29
N GLN A 352 7.39 -8.89 -12.83
CA GLN A 352 6.94 -7.76 -13.64
C GLN A 352 8.04 -6.70 -13.64
N ALA A 353 8.50 -6.30 -14.80
CA ALA A 353 9.32 -5.12 -14.99
C ALA A 353 8.40 -4.00 -15.52
N PRO A 354 8.35 -2.83 -14.86
CA PRO A 354 7.58 -1.69 -15.37
C PRO A 354 8.17 -1.23 -16.72
N PRO A 355 7.35 -0.63 -17.61
CA PRO A 355 7.86 0.00 -18.82
C PRO A 355 8.95 1.01 -18.49
N GLN A 356 10.00 1.05 -19.29
CA GLN A 356 11.03 2.08 -19.19
C GLN A 356 10.66 3.25 -20.09
N TRP A 357 11.07 4.44 -19.71
CA TRP A 357 10.88 5.66 -20.49
C TRP A 357 12.17 6.43 -20.59
N PHE A 358 12.26 7.32 -21.57
CA PHE A 358 13.34 8.26 -21.75
C PHE A 358 12.74 9.65 -21.96
N ARG A 359 13.07 10.61 -21.09
CA ARG A 359 12.54 11.98 -21.11
C ARG A 359 13.66 12.98 -21.14
N VAL A 360 13.51 13.98 -22.00
CA VAL A 360 14.47 15.06 -22.25
C VAL A 360 13.68 16.36 -22.42
N PRO A 361 14.31 17.56 -22.37
CA PRO A 361 13.67 18.81 -22.76
C PRO A 361 13.05 18.70 -24.17
N ALA A 362 11.97 19.46 -24.41
CA ALA A 362 11.32 19.48 -25.70
C ALA A 362 12.27 19.97 -26.81
N ASP A 363 13.06 21.00 -26.49
CA ASP A 363 14.03 21.58 -27.39
C ASP A 363 15.40 21.74 -26.71
N THR A 364 16.47 21.40 -27.41
CA THR A 364 17.84 21.63 -26.96
C THR A 364 18.63 22.31 -28.07
N TYR A 365 18.99 23.56 -27.87
CA TYR A 365 19.81 24.36 -28.79
C TYR A 365 21.26 24.35 -28.32
N PHE A 366 22.21 24.19 -29.22
CA PHE A 366 23.63 23.99 -28.86
C PHE A 366 24.58 24.61 -29.88
N ASN A 367 25.85 24.77 -29.50
CA ASN A 367 26.93 25.46 -30.19
C ASN A 367 26.85 26.99 -30.14
N SER A 368 27.91 27.64 -30.56
CA SER A 368 28.00 29.13 -30.58
C SER A 368 26.89 29.73 -31.39
N GLY A 369 26.23 30.74 -30.82
CA GLY A 369 25.09 31.42 -31.41
C GLY A 369 23.73 30.81 -31.03
N SER A 370 23.70 29.77 -30.18
CA SER A 370 22.46 29.12 -29.74
C SER A 370 21.52 30.08 -28.97
N LEU A 371 22.00 31.16 -28.37
CA LEU A 371 21.16 32.20 -27.79
C LEU A 371 20.18 32.84 -28.79
N ASP A 372 20.43 32.78 -30.10
CA ASP A 372 19.50 33.28 -31.12
C ASP A 372 18.15 32.55 -31.11
N ALA A 373 18.09 31.36 -30.54
CA ALA A 373 16.85 30.61 -30.31
C ALA A 373 15.83 31.43 -29.47
N LEU A 374 16.28 32.25 -28.53
CA LEU A 374 15.41 33.10 -27.72
C LEU A 374 14.48 34.01 -28.55
N ARG A 375 14.93 34.44 -29.73
CA ARG A 375 14.10 35.27 -30.65
C ARG A 375 12.91 34.51 -31.23
N GLN A 376 13.02 33.19 -31.31
CA GLN A 376 12.00 32.31 -31.89
C GLN A 376 10.98 31.85 -30.83
N LEU A 377 11.28 32.00 -29.52
CA LEU A 377 10.42 31.58 -28.45
C LEU A 377 9.27 32.54 -28.13
N HIS A 378 9.22 33.72 -28.76
CA HIS A 378 8.15 34.71 -28.64
C HIS A 378 7.82 35.13 -27.20
N ILE A 379 8.86 35.32 -26.39
CA ILE A 379 8.75 35.74 -24.98
C ILE A 379 8.33 37.20 -24.90
N ARG A 380 7.33 37.50 -24.08
CA ARG A 380 6.83 38.88 -23.85
C ARG A 380 7.31 39.44 -22.50
N GLN A 381 7.35 38.57 -21.48
CA GLN A 381 7.80 38.94 -20.14
C GLN A 381 8.69 37.81 -19.60
N ALA A 382 9.94 38.08 -19.32
CA ALA A 382 10.90 37.13 -18.81
C ALA A 382 11.34 37.45 -17.38
N LEU A 383 11.23 36.50 -16.46
CA LEU A 383 12.01 36.56 -15.23
C LEU A 383 13.35 35.87 -15.48
N VAL A 384 14.44 36.61 -15.45
CA VAL A 384 15.80 36.08 -15.53
C VAL A 384 16.28 35.76 -14.12
N VAL A 385 16.50 34.48 -13.83
CA VAL A 385 17.07 34.00 -12.58
C VAL A 385 18.57 33.79 -12.80
N THR A 386 19.41 34.38 -11.94
CA THR A 386 20.86 34.32 -12.06
C THR A 386 21.56 34.48 -10.71
N ASP A 387 22.87 34.48 -10.70
CA ASP A 387 23.71 34.77 -9.55
C ASP A 387 24.41 36.13 -9.73
N PRO A 388 24.92 36.77 -8.64
CA PRO A 388 25.57 38.09 -8.74
C PRO A 388 26.79 38.09 -9.67
N ILE A 389 27.53 36.99 -9.77
CA ILE A 389 28.73 36.90 -10.61
C ILE A 389 28.35 36.95 -12.08
N CYS A 390 27.36 36.17 -12.50
CA CYS A 390 26.84 36.17 -13.87
C CYS A 390 26.27 37.52 -14.29
N GLU A 391 25.63 38.25 -13.35
CA GLU A 391 25.15 39.61 -13.61
C GLU A 391 26.32 40.60 -13.75
N ASP A 392 27.28 40.59 -12.83
CA ASP A 392 28.43 41.52 -12.81
C ASP A 392 29.33 41.39 -14.05
N ILE A 393 29.51 40.20 -14.59
CA ILE A 393 30.30 39.95 -15.81
C ILE A 393 29.51 40.16 -17.10
N GLY A 394 28.26 40.63 -17.01
CA GLY A 394 27.45 41.06 -18.14
C GLY A 394 26.75 39.95 -18.93
N MET A 395 26.61 38.75 -18.40
CA MET A 395 25.92 37.66 -19.09
C MET A 395 24.43 37.94 -19.28
N VAL A 396 23.79 38.62 -18.30
CA VAL A 396 22.40 39.05 -18.41
C VAL A 396 22.21 40.06 -19.52
N ASP A 397 23.15 41.01 -19.68
CA ASP A 397 23.11 42.00 -20.77
C ASP A 397 23.33 41.34 -22.15
N GLN A 398 24.14 40.31 -22.21
CA GLN A 398 24.29 39.51 -23.42
C GLN A 398 22.95 38.83 -23.77
N LEU A 399 22.27 38.20 -22.82
CA LEU A 399 20.98 37.53 -22.99
C LEU A 399 19.88 38.53 -23.44
N ARG A 400 19.82 39.74 -22.84
CA ARG A 400 18.85 40.78 -23.19
C ARG A 400 18.85 41.14 -24.69
N ARG A 401 20.01 41.10 -25.36
CA ARG A 401 20.14 41.38 -26.80
C ARG A 401 19.33 40.42 -27.69
N TYR A 402 18.98 39.26 -27.19
CA TYR A 402 18.20 38.25 -27.88
C TYR A 402 16.72 38.24 -27.52
N LEU A 403 16.31 38.99 -26.48
CA LEU A 403 14.92 39.06 -26.02
C LEU A 403 14.10 40.20 -26.70
N GLY A 404 14.75 41.05 -27.54
CA GLY A 404 14.05 42.08 -28.25
C GLY A 404 13.33 43.06 -27.34
N ASP A 405 12.01 43.24 -27.57
CA ASP A 405 11.15 44.17 -26.81
C ASP A 405 10.51 43.50 -25.57
N ALA A 406 10.91 42.30 -25.20
CA ALA A 406 10.38 41.62 -24.02
C ALA A 406 10.68 42.42 -22.74
N ALA A 407 9.69 42.51 -21.85
CA ALA A 407 9.92 43.07 -20.53
C ALA A 407 10.76 42.05 -19.69
N VAL A 408 11.89 42.52 -19.14
CA VAL A 408 12.83 41.68 -18.40
C VAL A 408 12.95 42.17 -16.96
N HIS A 409 12.64 41.27 -16.03
CA HIS A 409 12.97 41.44 -14.63
C HIS A 409 14.09 40.46 -14.25
N VAL A 410 15.07 40.91 -13.45
CA VAL A 410 16.23 40.09 -13.04
C VAL A 410 16.11 39.80 -11.55
N PHE A 411 16.26 38.52 -11.24
CA PHE A 411 16.42 38.04 -9.87
C PHE A 411 17.83 37.42 -9.76
N SER A 412 18.75 38.18 -9.16
CA SER A 412 20.18 37.84 -9.08
C SER A 412 20.64 37.39 -7.68
N GLU A 413 19.71 37.03 -6.81
CA GLU A 413 20.00 36.71 -5.40
C GLU A 413 20.29 35.23 -5.16
N VAL A 414 20.59 34.44 -6.21
CA VAL A 414 20.87 33.01 -6.04
C VAL A 414 22.31 32.84 -5.62
N GLU A 415 22.50 32.22 -4.45
CA GLU A 415 23.80 31.81 -3.92
C GLU A 415 24.14 30.35 -4.28
N PRO A 416 25.41 29.93 -4.19
CA PRO A 416 25.76 28.52 -4.23
C PRO A 416 24.96 27.74 -3.16
N GLU A 417 24.38 26.57 -3.56
CA GLU A 417 23.49 25.77 -2.71
C GLU A 417 22.21 26.54 -2.32
N PRO A 418 21.32 26.82 -3.26
CA PRO A 418 20.17 27.70 -3.06
C PRO A 418 19.30 27.26 -1.90
N ARG A 419 18.90 28.24 -1.08
CA ARG A 419 18.09 28.01 0.12
C ARG A 419 16.59 28.18 -0.17
N GLU A 420 15.76 27.54 0.68
CA GLU A 420 14.31 27.67 0.60
C GLU A 420 13.85 29.12 0.60
N GLU A 421 14.50 30.00 1.37
CA GLU A 421 14.16 31.42 1.47
C GLU A 421 14.37 32.16 0.14
N GLN A 422 15.44 31.84 -0.59
CA GLN A 422 15.74 32.43 -1.90
C GLN A 422 14.72 31.96 -2.96
N VAL A 423 14.34 30.66 -2.92
CA VAL A 423 13.27 30.15 -3.80
C VAL A 423 11.95 30.87 -3.52
N ARG A 424 11.60 31.09 -2.26
CA ARG A 424 10.38 31.82 -1.88
C ARG A 424 10.42 33.27 -2.37
N ALA A 425 11.54 33.98 -2.20
CA ALA A 425 11.74 35.33 -2.71
C ALA A 425 11.56 35.38 -4.24
N GLY A 426 12.10 34.39 -4.96
CA GLY A 426 11.90 34.26 -6.40
C GLY A 426 10.45 33.99 -6.79
N VAL A 427 9.72 33.16 -6.03
CA VAL A 427 8.29 32.93 -6.23
C VAL A 427 7.50 34.25 -6.05
N ASP A 428 7.86 35.05 -5.06
CA ASP A 428 7.22 36.37 -4.85
C ASP A 428 7.55 37.35 -5.99
N ALA A 429 8.74 37.26 -6.60
CA ALA A 429 9.07 38.00 -7.81
C ALA A 429 8.23 37.53 -9.00
N LEU A 430 8.05 36.22 -9.18
CA LEU A 430 7.16 35.66 -10.21
C LEU A 430 5.72 36.13 -10.08
N ARG A 431 5.17 36.16 -8.86
CA ARG A 431 3.81 36.66 -8.59
C ARG A 431 3.61 38.14 -8.87
N ARG A 432 4.64 38.95 -8.63
CA ARG A 432 4.58 40.40 -8.89
C ARG A 432 4.73 40.77 -10.36
N PHE A 433 5.54 39.98 -11.07
CA PHE A 433 5.89 40.30 -12.48
C PHE A 433 5.03 39.51 -13.49
N GLU A 434 4.45 38.39 -13.11
CA GLU A 434 3.61 37.51 -13.94
C GLU A 434 4.24 37.20 -15.33
N PRO A 435 5.46 36.62 -15.36
CA PRO A 435 6.16 36.36 -16.62
C PRO A 435 5.53 35.21 -17.40
N ASP A 436 5.73 35.15 -18.72
CA ASP A 436 5.43 34.00 -19.56
C ASP A 436 6.64 33.03 -19.72
N ALA A 437 7.83 33.47 -19.26
CA ALA A 437 9.03 32.62 -19.22
C ALA A 437 9.91 32.90 -18.00
N VAL A 438 10.48 31.83 -17.43
CA VAL A 438 11.62 31.90 -16.51
C VAL A 438 12.85 31.48 -17.28
N ILE A 439 13.87 32.33 -17.30
CA ILE A 439 15.17 32.05 -17.93
C ILE A 439 16.22 31.91 -16.83
N ALA A 440 16.65 30.70 -16.53
CA ALA A 440 17.70 30.46 -15.56
C ALA A 440 19.05 30.43 -16.26
N ILE A 441 19.83 31.51 -16.11
CA ILE A 441 21.19 31.65 -16.68
C ILE A 441 22.23 31.62 -15.57
N GLY A 442 23.04 30.54 -15.53
CA GLY A 442 24.03 30.34 -14.47
C GLY A 442 24.52 28.92 -14.34
N GLY A 443 25.13 28.60 -13.22
CA GLY A 443 25.50 27.24 -12.86
C GLY A 443 24.31 26.40 -12.39
N GLY A 444 24.59 25.17 -11.93
CA GLY A 444 23.55 24.24 -11.44
C GLY A 444 22.65 24.84 -10.39
N SER A 445 23.20 25.60 -9.40
CA SER A 445 22.44 26.26 -8.35
C SER A 445 21.36 27.21 -8.87
N VAL A 446 21.69 27.99 -9.89
CA VAL A 446 20.74 28.93 -10.54
C VAL A 446 19.62 28.17 -11.25
N MET A 447 19.98 27.11 -12.00
CA MET A 447 19.00 26.30 -12.71
C MET A 447 18.07 25.55 -11.74
N ASP A 448 18.62 25.01 -10.66
CA ASP A 448 17.85 24.34 -9.60
C ASP A 448 16.89 25.29 -8.88
N ALA A 449 17.34 26.53 -8.60
CA ALA A 449 16.48 27.56 -8.05
C ALA A 449 15.34 27.90 -9.02
N GLY A 450 15.64 28.11 -10.31
CA GLY A 450 14.63 28.41 -11.35
C GLY A 450 13.58 27.31 -11.49
N LYS A 451 13.98 26.02 -11.45
CA LYS A 451 13.07 24.86 -11.43
C LYS A 451 12.14 24.88 -10.23
N ALA A 452 12.71 25.09 -9.04
CA ALA A 452 11.93 25.13 -7.81
C ALA A 452 10.99 26.35 -7.77
N MET A 453 11.46 27.53 -8.22
CA MET A 453 10.63 28.71 -8.31
C MET A 453 9.41 28.49 -9.20
N ARG A 454 9.57 27.89 -10.39
CA ARG A 454 8.45 27.53 -11.26
C ARG A 454 7.48 26.57 -10.56
N LEU A 455 7.98 25.50 -9.95
CA LEU A 455 7.16 24.51 -9.27
C LEU A 455 6.29 25.14 -8.17
N PHE A 456 6.87 25.92 -7.27
CA PHE A 456 6.14 26.54 -6.16
C PHE A 456 5.31 27.77 -6.55
N TYR A 457 5.57 28.36 -7.71
CA TYR A 457 4.70 29.35 -8.28
C TYR A 457 3.41 28.75 -8.84
N GLU A 458 3.53 27.67 -9.60
CA GLU A 458 2.41 26.97 -10.23
C GLU A 458 1.62 26.10 -9.24
N SER A 459 2.25 25.70 -8.12
CA SER A 459 1.65 24.84 -7.09
C SER A 459 1.93 25.37 -5.69
N PRO A 460 1.25 26.45 -5.29
CA PRO A 460 1.51 27.16 -4.03
C PRO A 460 1.12 26.37 -2.77
N GLU A 461 0.31 25.33 -2.91
CA GLU A 461 -0.10 24.42 -1.84
C GLU A 461 1.00 23.44 -1.44
N LEU A 462 1.99 23.24 -2.30
CA LEU A 462 3.08 22.29 -2.04
C LEU A 462 4.03 22.78 -0.95
N ARG A 463 4.47 21.83 -0.14
CA ARG A 463 5.48 22.07 0.89
C ARG A 463 6.77 21.37 0.52
N MET A 464 7.86 22.12 0.45
CA MET A 464 9.19 21.61 0.07
C MET A 464 9.60 20.37 0.89
N ARG A 465 9.31 20.37 2.20
CA ARG A 465 9.64 19.23 3.09
C ARG A 465 8.86 17.94 2.75
N GLU A 466 7.66 18.05 2.22
CA GLU A 466 6.83 16.88 1.85
C GLU A 466 7.30 16.25 0.54
N LEU A 467 7.81 17.07 -0.38
CA LEU A 467 8.40 16.61 -1.64
C LEU A 467 9.79 15.99 -1.48
N ALA A 468 10.46 16.33 -0.39
CA ALA A 468 11.81 15.86 -0.04
C ALA A 468 11.86 14.45 0.55
N LEU A 469 10.77 13.73 0.56
CA LEU A 469 10.74 12.39 1.14
C LEU A 469 11.57 11.39 0.33
N PRO A 470 12.34 10.51 1.00
CA PRO A 470 13.10 9.48 0.30
C PRO A 470 12.15 8.53 -0.42
N PHE A 471 12.43 8.24 -1.67
CA PHE A 471 11.66 7.27 -2.47
C PHE A 471 12.39 5.91 -2.55
N LEU A 472 11.61 4.84 -2.62
CA LEU A 472 12.15 3.48 -2.73
C LEU A 472 12.70 3.17 -4.12
N ASP A 473 12.08 3.74 -5.13
CA ASP A 473 12.42 3.62 -6.55
C ASP A 473 12.36 5.03 -7.15
N ALA A 474 13.40 5.44 -7.86
CA ALA A 474 13.46 6.76 -8.52
C ALA A 474 12.28 7.03 -9.48
N ARG A 475 11.59 5.99 -9.93
CA ARG A 475 10.43 6.06 -10.82
C ARG A 475 9.09 5.79 -10.13
N LYS A 476 9.11 5.35 -8.85
CA LYS A 476 7.94 5.14 -8.01
C LYS A 476 8.09 6.00 -6.77
N ARG A 477 7.42 7.13 -6.76
CA ARG A 477 7.53 8.11 -5.69
C ARG A 477 6.52 7.85 -4.59
N VAL A 478 6.89 8.25 -3.38
CA VAL A 478 5.97 8.35 -2.25
C VAL A 478 5.27 9.71 -2.25
N ALA A 479 6.03 10.78 -2.54
CA ALA A 479 5.47 12.12 -2.71
C ALA A 479 4.85 12.27 -4.11
N GLN A 480 3.67 12.84 -4.19
CA GLN A 480 2.99 13.16 -5.45
C GLN A 480 3.32 14.58 -5.85
N TYR A 481 3.83 14.74 -7.05
CA TYR A 481 3.95 16.05 -7.72
C TYR A 481 2.68 16.29 -8.54
N PRO A 482 2.30 17.54 -8.76
CA PRO A 482 1.09 17.85 -9.52
C PRO A 482 1.23 17.39 -10.98
N GLU A 483 0.20 16.70 -11.47
CA GLU A 483 0.03 16.38 -12.89
C GLU A 483 -0.67 17.55 -13.58
N GLN A 484 0.04 18.62 -13.86
CA GLN A 484 -0.51 19.79 -14.56
C GLN A 484 0.38 20.20 -15.71
N GLU A 485 -0.24 20.79 -16.72
CA GLU A 485 0.48 21.48 -17.78
C GLU A 485 1.11 22.78 -17.22
N HIS A 486 2.36 23.02 -17.57
CA HIS A 486 3.06 24.23 -17.17
C HIS A 486 2.46 25.46 -17.83
N THR A 487 2.22 26.50 -17.05
CA THR A 487 1.71 27.80 -17.54
C THR A 487 2.85 28.73 -17.89
N ILE A 488 4.03 28.52 -17.32
CA ILE A 488 5.24 29.31 -17.54
C ILE A 488 6.34 28.44 -18.16
N LYS A 489 6.93 28.88 -19.26
CA LYS A 489 8.04 28.20 -19.91
C LYS A 489 9.33 28.37 -19.09
N LEU A 490 10.03 27.25 -18.81
CA LEU A 490 11.34 27.27 -18.17
C LEU A 490 12.44 27.03 -19.21
N ILE A 491 13.33 27.99 -19.34
CA ILE A 491 14.48 27.98 -20.23
C ILE A 491 15.75 27.95 -19.40
N ALA A 492 16.56 26.92 -19.57
CA ALA A 492 17.83 26.75 -18.85
C ALA A 492 19.01 27.10 -19.77
N VAL A 493 19.89 27.96 -19.28
CA VAL A 493 21.08 28.44 -20.00
C VAL A 493 22.31 28.24 -19.13
N PRO A 494 23.02 27.09 -19.24
CA PRO A 494 24.16 26.80 -18.40
C PRO A 494 25.36 27.68 -18.72
N THR A 495 26.05 28.18 -17.68
CA THR A 495 27.31 28.89 -17.78
C THR A 495 28.50 28.04 -17.31
N THR A 496 28.24 26.80 -16.89
CA THR A 496 29.23 25.80 -16.51
C THR A 496 29.07 24.54 -17.36
N ALA A 497 30.15 23.79 -17.57
CA ALA A 497 30.16 22.57 -18.35
C ALA A 497 30.30 21.34 -17.45
N GLY A 498 29.27 21.07 -16.60
CA GLY A 498 29.38 19.99 -15.61
C GLY A 498 28.07 19.40 -15.17
N THR A 499 27.20 20.19 -14.57
CA THR A 499 26.06 19.73 -13.78
C THR A 499 24.95 19.02 -14.59
N GLY A 500 24.80 19.35 -15.89
CA GLY A 500 23.70 18.82 -16.70
C GLY A 500 22.30 19.21 -16.19
N SER A 501 22.22 20.22 -15.31
CA SER A 501 20.94 20.62 -14.71
C SER A 501 19.96 21.15 -15.76
N GLU A 502 20.44 21.71 -16.87
CA GLU A 502 19.63 22.19 -17.99
C GLU A 502 18.77 21.11 -18.67
N VAL A 503 19.13 19.83 -18.49
CA VAL A 503 18.40 18.68 -19.05
C VAL A 503 17.97 17.68 -17.98
N SER A 504 18.05 18.04 -16.70
CA SER A 504 17.78 17.13 -15.57
C SER A 504 16.44 17.43 -14.90
N PRO A 505 15.71 16.38 -14.44
CA PRO A 505 14.48 16.51 -13.66
C PRO A 505 14.75 16.70 -12.17
N ALA A 506 15.98 17.04 -11.77
CA ALA A 506 16.38 17.21 -10.38
C ALA A 506 16.65 18.69 -10.04
N ALA A 507 16.38 19.04 -8.79
CA ALA A 507 16.81 20.30 -8.19
C ALA A 507 17.31 20.02 -6.76
N VAL A 508 18.52 20.50 -6.46
CA VAL A 508 19.13 20.35 -5.14
C VAL A 508 19.05 21.69 -4.39
N LEU A 509 18.40 21.66 -3.23
CA LEU A 509 18.13 22.84 -2.42
C LEU A 509 18.57 22.63 -0.97
N THR A 510 18.79 23.71 -0.25
CA THR A 510 19.04 23.69 1.19
C THR A 510 17.78 24.08 1.96
N VAL A 511 17.27 23.18 2.80
CA VAL A 511 16.09 23.39 3.65
C VAL A 511 16.53 23.31 5.11
N GLY A 512 16.59 24.44 5.78
CA GLY A 512 17.28 24.54 7.09
C GLY A 512 18.77 24.19 6.93
N ASP A 513 19.23 23.17 7.63
CA ASP A 513 20.63 22.71 7.59
C ASP A 513 20.83 21.43 6.73
N ARG A 514 19.85 21.09 5.89
CA ARG A 514 19.90 19.85 5.11
C ARG A 514 19.79 20.11 3.62
N LYS A 515 20.64 19.43 2.85
CA LYS A 515 20.45 19.31 1.39
C LYS A 515 19.30 18.40 1.09
N VAL A 516 18.43 18.84 0.22
CA VAL A 516 17.21 18.17 -0.21
C VAL A 516 17.19 18.11 -1.73
N THR A 517 17.10 16.90 -2.27
CA THR A 517 16.96 16.71 -3.71
C THR A 517 15.49 16.52 -4.05
N LEU A 518 14.93 17.43 -4.82
CA LEU A 518 13.65 17.29 -5.48
C LEU A 518 13.89 16.58 -6.81
N VAL A 519 13.12 15.54 -7.11
CA VAL A 519 13.25 14.80 -8.38
C VAL A 519 11.87 14.56 -8.97
N ASP A 520 11.57 15.24 -10.04
CA ASP A 520 10.35 15.03 -10.82
C ASP A 520 10.53 15.51 -12.26
N TYR A 521 9.90 14.83 -13.22
CA TYR A 521 9.94 15.28 -14.60
C TYR A 521 9.19 16.58 -14.87
N SER A 522 8.34 17.05 -13.95
CA SER A 522 7.79 18.41 -13.97
C SER A 522 8.83 19.49 -13.70
N LEU A 523 9.99 19.15 -13.13
CA LEU A 523 11.13 20.06 -12.95
C LEU A 523 12.01 20.15 -14.20
N LEU A 524 11.81 19.26 -15.18
CA LEU A 524 12.59 19.30 -16.41
C LEU A 524 12.37 20.63 -17.13
N PRO A 525 13.43 21.36 -17.54
CA PRO A 525 13.28 22.55 -18.38
C PRO A 525 12.59 22.22 -19.71
N ASP A 526 11.78 23.16 -20.20
CA ASP A 526 11.13 23.04 -21.50
C ASP A 526 12.14 23.20 -22.65
N VAL A 527 13.10 24.12 -22.42
CA VAL A 527 14.15 24.46 -23.39
C VAL A 527 15.50 24.52 -22.70
N ALA A 528 16.49 23.89 -23.29
CA ALA A 528 17.90 24.02 -22.91
C ALA A 528 18.67 24.78 -24.01
N ILE A 529 19.45 25.79 -23.65
CA ILE A 529 20.27 26.56 -24.59
C ILE A 529 21.72 26.51 -24.16
N ILE A 530 22.52 25.74 -24.86
CA ILE A 530 23.93 25.50 -24.57
C ILE A 530 24.78 26.43 -25.45
N GLU A 531 25.13 27.59 -24.89
CA GLU A 531 25.98 28.60 -25.55
C GLU A 531 27.42 28.53 -25.00
N PRO A 532 28.35 27.90 -25.71
CA PRO A 532 29.70 27.68 -25.20
C PRO A 532 30.47 28.93 -24.85
N THR A 533 30.16 30.07 -25.49
CA THR A 533 30.83 31.35 -25.19
C THR A 533 30.63 31.84 -23.76
N LEU A 534 29.50 31.40 -23.11
CA LEU A 534 29.25 31.69 -21.71
C LEU A 534 30.18 30.90 -20.75
N THR A 535 30.81 29.83 -21.25
CA THR A 535 31.75 29.04 -20.44
C THR A 535 33.20 29.51 -20.58
N ALA A 536 33.47 30.44 -21.50
CA ALA A 536 34.85 30.89 -21.78
C ALA A 536 35.51 31.61 -20.59
N SER A 537 34.69 32.24 -19.73
CA SER A 537 35.19 32.96 -18.54
C SER A 537 35.37 32.07 -17.31
N MET A 538 35.06 30.74 -17.39
CA MET A 538 35.22 29.86 -16.27
C MET A 538 36.67 29.78 -15.80
N PRO A 539 36.95 29.96 -14.49
CA PRO A 539 38.25 29.73 -13.91
C PRO A 539 38.75 28.30 -14.16
N ARG A 540 40.06 28.12 -14.26
CA ARG A 540 40.70 26.81 -14.48
C ARG A 540 40.22 25.74 -13.50
N GLN A 541 40.11 26.09 -12.21
CA GLN A 541 39.62 25.18 -11.19
C GLN A 541 38.16 24.78 -11.39
N VAL A 542 37.26 25.73 -11.73
CA VAL A 542 35.86 25.45 -12.02
C VAL A 542 35.73 24.55 -13.25
N THR A 543 36.59 24.76 -14.26
CA THR A 543 36.66 23.89 -15.46
C THR A 543 36.99 22.46 -15.10
N ALA A 544 37.98 22.23 -14.21
CA ALA A 544 38.37 20.91 -13.74
C ALA A 544 37.21 20.24 -12.95
N ASP A 545 36.76 20.94 -11.91
CA ASP A 545 35.72 20.41 -11.02
C ASP A 545 34.42 20.06 -11.77
N SER A 546 33.94 20.96 -12.63
CA SER A 546 32.72 20.72 -13.41
C SER A 546 32.90 19.63 -14.48
N GLY A 547 34.03 19.60 -15.17
CA GLY A 547 34.28 18.56 -16.18
C GLY A 547 34.40 17.15 -15.59
N VAL A 548 34.99 17.03 -14.40
CA VAL A 548 35.08 15.76 -13.65
C VAL A 548 33.71 15.36 -13.11
N ASP A 549 32.88 16.32 -12.73
CA ASP A 549 31.47 16.04 -12.35
C ASP A 549 30.69 15.42 -13.51
N ALA A 550 30.78 16.03 -14.71
CA ALA A 550 30.19 15.47 -15.93
C ALA A 550 30.70 14.05 -16.25
N LEU A 551 32.00 13.78 -16.05
CA LEU A 551 32.58 12.44 -16.20
C LEU A 551 31.98 11.45 -15.21
N THR A 552 31.82 11.86 -13.97
CA THR A 552 31.23 11.01 -12.91
C THR A 552 29.76 10.71 -13.24
N HIS A 553 28.98 11.72 -13.67
CA HIS A 553 27.62 11.54 -14.16
C HIS A 553 27.53 10.46 -15.25
N ALA A 554 28.39 10.55 -16.28
CA ALA A 554 28.38 9.61 -17.39
C ALA A 554 28.75 8.19 -16.95
N LEU A 555 29.80 8.04 -16.12
CA LEU A 555 30.28 6.72 -15.67
C LEU A 555 29.30 6.04 -14.70
N GLU A 556 28.65 6.79 -13.82
CA GLU A 556 27.65 6.23 -12.91
C GLU A 556 26.34 5.91 -13.64
N ALA A 557 25.88 6.79 -14.54
CA ALA A 557 24.69 6.52 -15.38
C ALA A 557 24.88 5.26 -16.23
N GLY A 558 26.09 5.04 -16.77
CA GLY A 558 26.41 3.88 -17.60
C GLY A 558 26.31 2.53 -16.89
N VAL A 559 26.47 2.48 -15.57
CA VAL A 559 26.38 1.24 -14.77
C VAL A 559 25.16 1.18 -13.87
N SER A 560 24.33 2.22 -13.84
CA SER A 560 23.12 2.29 -13.03
C SER A 560 22.18 1.10 -13.30
N ILE A 561 21.38 0.70 -12.31
CA ILE A 561 20.32 -0.31 -12.49
C ILE A 561 19.21 0.14 -13.45
N PHE A 562 19.16 1.43 -13.78
CA PHE A 562 18.23 2.02 -14.74
C PHE A 562 18.90 2.32 -16.09
N ALA A 563 20.16 1.95 -16.26
CA ALA A 563 20.85 2.06 -17.53
C ALA A 563 20.07 1.33 -18.65
N SER A 564 20.02 1.94 -19.81
CA SER A 564 19.27 1.48 -20.98
C SER A 564 20.10 1.72 -22.25
N PRO A 565 19.76 1.10 -23.38
CA PRO A 565 20.47 1.37 -24.65
C PRO A 565 20.53 2.85 -25.02
N TYR A 566 19.51 3.63 -24.64
CA TYR A 566 19.48 5.08 -24.86
C TYR A 566 20.50 5.79 -23.97
N THR A 567 20.44 5.56 -22.65
CA THR A 567 21.36 6.22 -21.69
C THR A 567 22.80 5.77 -21.87
N ASP A 568 23.04 4.51 -22.28
CA ASP A 568 24.37 3.99 -22.57
C ASP A 568 25.04 4.74 -23.72
N ALA A 569 24.30 5.03 -24.80
CA ALA A 569 24.82 5.77 -25.94
C ALA A 569 25.28 7.17 -25.55
N PHE A 570 24.49 7.88 -24.74
CA PHE A 570 24.84 9.22 -24.21
C PHE A 570 26.02 9.14 -23.22
N ALA A 571 25.98 8.20 -22.29
CA ALA A 571 27.06 8.03 -21.31
C ALA A 571 28.42 7.75 -22.00
N MET A 572 28.46 6.82 -22.95
CA MET A 572 29.68 6.53 -23.69
C MET A 572 30.18 7.74 -24.48
N GLN A 573 29.29 8.45 -25.17
CA GLN A 573 29.68 9.63 -25.96
C GLN A 573 30.21 10.74 -25.04
N ALA A 574 29.56 11.00 -23.89
CA ALA A 574 30.02 11.99 -22.92
C ALA A 574 31.44 11.65 -22.39
N VAL A 575 31.65 10.40 -21.95
CA VAL A 575 32.97 9.96 -21.49
C VAL A 575 34.05 10.20 -22.55
N ASN A 576 33.79 9.86 -23.82
CA ASN A 576 34.74 10.09 -24.91
C ASN A 576 35.10 11.57 -25.06
N MET A 577 34.08 12.41 -25.14
CA MET A 577 34.26 13.87 -25.32
C MET A 577 35.05 14.49 -24.14
N ILE A 578 34.73 14.08 -22.91
CA ILE A 578 35.39 14.59 -21.71
C ILE A 578 36.86 14.15 -21.64
N LEU A 579 37.13 12.84 -21.80
CA LEU A 579 38.51 12.32 -21.77
C LEU A 579 39.42 12.95 -22.83
N THR A 580 38.87 13.44 -23.93
CA THR A 580 39.60 14.07 -25.02
C THR A 580 39.78 15.57 -24.80
N ASN A 581 38.74 16.28 -24.35
CA ASN A 581 38.71 17.74 -24.40
C ASN A 581 38.87 18.45 -23.04
N LEU A 582 38.62 17.77 -21.92
CA LEU A 582 38.75 18.41 -20.61
C LEU A 582 40.19 18.88 -20.34
N PRO A 583 41.26 18.11 -20.62
CA PRO A 583 42.63 18.56 -20.47
C PRO A 583 42.94 19.82 -21.28
N ARG A 584 42.46 19.87 -22.54
CA ARG A 584 42.64 21.03 -23.43
C ARG A 584 41.95 22.27 -22.89
N ALA A 585 40.66 22.15 -22.49
CA ALA A 585 39.88 23.24 -21.93
C ALA A 585 40.43 23.73 -20.58
N PHE A 586 41.08 22.85 -19.82
CA PHE A 586 41.73 23.16 -18.55
C PHE A 586 43.08 23.88 -18.77
N GLU A 587 43.87 23.45 -19.71
CA GLU A 587 45.18 24.05 -20.05
C GLU A 587 45.01 25.41 -20.71
N ASP A 588 44.11 25.52 -21.69
CA ASP A 588 43.79 26.76 -22.39
C ASP A 588 42.29 27.04 -22.35
N GLY A 589 41.88 27.92 -21.45
CA GLY A 589 40.49 28.36 -21.31
C GLY A 589 39.93 29.10 -22.55
N SER A 590 40.78 29.55 -23.45
CA SER A 590 40.42 30.21 -24.73
C SER A 590 40.22 29.23 -25.90
N ASP A 591 40.54 27.96 -25.73
CA ASP A 591 40.26 26.90 -26.73
C ASP A 591 38.74 26.68 -26.87
N MET A 592 38.12 27.46 -27.74
CA MET A 592 36.67 27.42 -27.96
C MET A 592 36.17 26.11 -28.54
N GLU A 593 37.05 25.34 -29.25
CA GLU A 593 36.69 24.00 -29.70
C GLU A 593 36.54 23.03 -28.50
N ALA A 594 37.51 23.05 -27.60
CA ALA A 594 37.47 22.25 -26.37
C ALA A 594 36.31 22.70 -25.44
N ARG A 595 36.10 24.01 -25.28
CA ARG A 595 34.95 24.57 -24.51
C ARG A 595 33.61 24.10 -25.10
N THR A 596 33.45 24.18 -26.43
CA THR A 596 32.22 23.71 -27.10
C THR A 596 32.02 22.21 -26.88
N ALA A 597 33.07 21.43 -27.02
CA ALA A 597 33.04 19.99 -26.78
C ALA A 597 32.65 19.67 -25.34
N MET A 598 33.20 20.40 -24.34
CA MET A 598 32.89 20.21 -22.91
C MET A 598 31.47 20.63 -22.56
N ALA A 599 30.96 21.75 -23.08
CA ALA A 599 29.60 22.18 -22.87
C ALA A 599 28.59 21.14 -23.38
N ASN A 600 28.80 20.64 -24.60
CA ASN A 600 27.98 19.57 -25.18
C ASN A 600 28.13 18.25 -24.39
N ALA A 601 29.34 17.89 -23.95
CA ALA A 601 29.58 16.67 -23.20
C ALA A 601 28.87 16.67 -21.84
N ALA A 602 28.84 17.80 -21.15
CA ALA A 602 28.12 17.96 -19.89
C ALA A 602 26.60 17.77 -20.08
N THR A 603 26.03 18.38 -21.12
CA THR A 603 24.61 18.18 -21.47
C THR A 603 24.32 16.73 -21.86
N ILE A 604 25.17 16.11 -22.66
CA ILE A 604 25.02 14.68 -23.04
C ILE A 604 25.11 13.76 -21.80
N ALA A 605 26.03 14.01 -20.86
CA ALA A 605 26.08 13.32 -19.58
C ALA A 605 24.79 13.57 -18.78
N GLY A 606 24.28 14.80 -18.83
CA GLY A 606 22.99 15.20 -18.27
C GLY A 606 21.82 14.36 -18.79
N LEU A 607 21.73 14.18 -20.10
CA LEU A 607 20.70 13.34 -20.73
C LEU A 607 20.79 11.87 -20.29
N ALA A 608 22.00 11.36 -20.05
CA ALA A 608 22.20 10.01 -19.54
C ALA A 608 21.70 9.87 -18.11
N PHE A 609 22.22 10.70 -17.17
CA PHE A 609 21.88 10.54 -15.76
C PHE A 609 20.45 10.97 -15.42
N SER A 610 19.85 11.88 -16.17
CA SER A 610 18.44 12.28 -15.98
C SER A 610 17.46 11.11 -16.15
N ASN A 611 17.86 10.07 -16.84
CA ASN A 611 17.08 8.87 -17.11
C ASN A 611 17.61 7.60 -16.44
N ALA A 612 18.93 7.53 -16.17
CA ALA A 612 19.57 6.40 -15.49
C ALA A 612 19.93 6.70 -14.03
N PHE A 613 19.96 7.99 -13.64
CA PHE A 613 20.41 8.49 -12.34
C PHE A 613 21.90 8.23 -12.09
N VAL A 614 22.36 8.60 -10.90
CA VAL A 614 23.77 8.50 -10.47
C VAL A 614 23.93 7.42 -9.40
N GLY A 615 25.09 7.32 -8.72
CA GLY A 615 25.40 6.22 -7.84
C GLY A 615 26.08 6.63 -6.52
N VAL A 616 26.89 5.71 -6.01
CA VAL A 616 27.54 5.84 -4.70
C VAL A 616 28.61 6.93 -4.67
N CYS A 617 29.21 7.30 -5.83
CA CYS A 617 30.18 8.40 -5.88
C CYS A 617 29.52 9.72 -5.48
N HIS A 618 28.39 10.04 -6.08
CA HIS A 618 27.61 11.20 -5.73
C HIS A 618 27.13 11.18 -4.28
N ALA A 619 26.69 10.03 -3.75
CA ALA A 619 26.29 9.89 -2.37
C ALA A 619 27.43 10.24 -1.38
N LEU A 620 28.65 9.79 -1.68
CA LEU A 620 29.85 10.11 -0.87
C LEU A 620 30.24 11.59 -1.01
N ALA A 621 30.18 12.13 -2.24
CA ALA A 621 30.48 13.53 -2.51
C ALA A 621 29.50 14.48 -1.82
N HIS A 622 28.21 14.17 -1.80
CA HIS A 622 27.19 14.94 -1.07
C HIS A 622 27.46 14.95 0.44
N ALA A 623 27.76 13.77 1.01
CA ALA A 623 28.03 13.66 2.44
C ALA A 623 29.25 14.47 2.88
N VAL A 624 30.37 14.34 2.13
CA VAL A 624 31.63 15.02 2.44
C VAL A 624 31.52 16.52 2.12
N GLY A 625 30.93 16.88 0.98
CA GLY A 625 30.75 18.27 0.57
C GLY A 625 29.92 19.07 1.59
N ALA A 626 28.83 18.49 2.09
CA ALA A 626 27.98 19.13 3.10
C ALA A 626 28.72 19.35 4.44
N ARG A 627 29.62 18.44 4.84
CA ARG A 627 30.29 18.51 6.16
C ARG A 627 31.57 19.32 6.12
N PHE A 628 32.37 19.25 5.05
CA PHE A 628 33.69 19.81 4.94
C PHE A 628 33.85 20.90 3.89
N HIS A 629 32.75 21.32 3.25
CA HIS A 629 32.69 22.35 2.22
C HIS A 629 33.63 22.10 1.03
N VAL A 630 33.87 20.84 0.69
CA VAL A 630 34.59 20.44 -0.52
C VAL A 630 33.65 20.62 -1.72
N SER A 631 34.11 21.27 -2.80
CA SER A 631 33.30 21.46 -4.00
C SER A 631 32.82 20.11 -4.57
N HIS A 632 31.60 20.07 -5.10
CA HIS A 632 30.92 18.83 -5.51
C HIS A 632 31.72 18.02 -6.52
N GLY A 633 32.14 18.64 -7.63
CA GLY A 633 32.93 17.96 -8.66
C GLY A 633 34.30 17.50 -8.18
N ARG A 634 34.93 18.24 -7.26
CA ARG A 634 36.19 17.84 -6.65
C ARG A 634 36.02 16.62 -5.74
N ALA A 635 34.99 16.60 -4.92
CA ALA A 635 34.67 15.43 -4.08
C ALA A 635 34.37 14.20 -4.96
N ASN A 636 33.60 14.37 -6.04
CA ASN A 636 33.36 13.31 -7.02
C ASN A 636 34.67 12.80 -7.61
N GLY A 637 35.59 13.69 -8.04
CA GLY A 637 36.88 13.31 -8.59
C GLY A 637 37.79 12.54 -7.62
N ILE A 638 37.74 12.85 -6.34
CA ILE A 638 38.48 12.13 -5.29
C ILE A 638 37.90 10.71 -5.11
N PHE A 639 36.59 10.55 -5.06
CA PHE A 639 35.96 9.27 -4.83
C PHE A 639 35.84 8.40 -6.08
N LEU A 640 35.76 8.97 -7.28
CA LEU A 640 35.50 8.24 -8.53
C LEU A 640 36.43 7.05 -8.76
N PRO A 641 37.77 7.14 -8.60
CA PRO A 641 38.67 6.01 -8.82
C PRO A 641 38.40 4.83 -7.88
N HIS A 642 38.01 5.10 -6.64
CA HIS A 642 37.65 4.09 -5.65
C HIS A 642 36.32 3.44 -5.98
N VAL A 643 35.33 4.23 -6.39
CA VAL A 643 33.98 3.76 -6.76
C VAL A 643 33.99 2.92 -8.03
N LEU A 644 34.79 3.28 -9.06
CA LEU A 644 34.94 2.47 -10.25
C LEU A 644 35.44 1.05 -9.92
N ARG A 645 36.45 0.94 -9.05
CA ARG A 645 36.99 -0.35 -8.60
C ARG A 645 36.00 -1.10 -7.71
N TYR A 646 35.29 -0.38 -6.87
CA TYR A 646 34.24 -0.92 -6.02
C TYR A 646 33.08 -1.51 -6.84
N ASN A 647 32.55 -0.76 -7.80
CA ASN A 647 31.48 -1.23 -8.68
C ASN A 647 31.95 -2.30 -9.69
N ALA A 648 33.24 -2.42 -9.96
CA ALA A 648 33.79 -3.46 -10.80
C ALA A 648 34.07 -4.79 -10.08
N SER A 649 34.01 -4.81 -8.74
CA SER A 649 34.20 -6.01 -7.94
C SER A 649 32.87 -6.75 -7.71
N LEU A 650 32.95 -8.05 -7.37
CA LEU A 650 31.76 -8.82 -7.04
C LEU A 650 31.09 -8.24 -5.79
N PRO A 651 29.79 -7.90 -5.83
CA PRO A 651 29.12 -7.26 -4.72
C PRO A 651 28.85 -8.22 -3.57
N SER A 652 28.98 -7.73 -2.34
CA SER A 652 28.53 -8.43 -1.13
C SER A 652 26.99 -8.48 -1.04
N LYS A 653 26.29 -7.50 -1.67
CA LYS A 653 24.84 -7.42 -1.73
C LYS A 653 24.37 -6.83 -3.05
N PHE A 654 23.55 -7.60 -3.78
CA PHE A 654 23.00 -7.20 -5.08
C PHE A 654 21.82 -6.23 -4.91
N MET A 655 21.69 -5.29 -5.86
CA MET A 655 20.57 -4.37 -5.90
C MET A 655 19.29 -5.09 -6.43
N PRO A 656 18.19 -5.12 -5.66
CA PRO A 656 16.95 -5.72 -6.12
C PRO A 656 16.16 -4.74 -6.99
N ALA A 657 16.19 -4.93 -8.31
CA ALA A 657 15.34 -4.17 -9.23
C ALA A 657 14.74 -5.11 -10.29
N PRO A 658 13.42 -4.94 -10.61
CA PRO A 658 12.73 -5.87 -11.52
C PRO A 658 13.34 -5.91 -12.94
N SER A 659 13.85 -4.78 -13.45
CA SER A 659 14.48 -4.67 -14.77
C SER A 659 15.97 -4.99 -14.77
N TYR A 660 16.63 -4.99 -13.60
CA TYR A 660 18.05 -5.30 -13.46
C TYR A 660 18.23 -6.80 -13.25
N THR A 661 18.51 -7.54 -14.30
CA THR A 661 18.49 -9.01 -14.32
C THR A 661 19.86 -9.66 -14.11
N ALA A 662 20.94 -8.90 -14.28
CA ALA A 662 22.32 -9.36 -14.12
C ALA A 662 23.19 -8.22 -13.58
N TYR A 663 24.27 -8.58 -12.88
CA TYR A 663 25.27 -7.62 -12.47
C TYR A 663 26.25 -7.40 -13.62
N VAL A 664 26.13 -6.24 -14.27
CA VAL A 664 26.85 -5.95 -15.53
C VAL A 664 27.82 -4.77 -15.44
N ALA A 665 28.06 -4.23 -14.25
CA ALA A 665 28.95 -3.08 -14.11
C ALA A 665 30.38 -3.33 -14.60
N PRO A 666 31.02 -4.50 -14.32
CA PRO A 666 32.36 -4.79 -14.84
C PRO A 666 32.41 -4.82 -16.38
N GLU A 667 31.40 -5.45 -17.01
CA GLU A 667 31.29 -5.56 -18.47
C GLU A 667 31.04 -4.20 -19.11
N LYS A 668 30.21 -3.36 -18.49
CA LYS A 668 29.93 -2.01 -18.95
C LYS A 668 31.19 -1.13 -18.97
N TYR A 669 31.97 -1.16 -17.88
CA TYR A 669 33.27 -0.45 -17.86
C TYR A 669 34.24 -0.98 -18.93
N ALA A 670 34.29 -2.29 -19.16
CA ALA A 670 35.09 -2.88 -20.21
C ALA A 670 34.61 -2.44 -21.60
N GLN A 671 33.32 -2.35 -21.82
CA GLN A 671 32.69 -1.87 -23.06
C GLN A 671 33.03 -0.39 -23.32
N ILE A 672 32.96 0.46 -22.30
CA ILE A 672 33.40 1.85 -22.38
C ILE A 672 34.87 1.92 -22.83
N GLY A 673 35.76 1.19 -22.17
CA GLY A 673 37.18 1.13 -22.57
C GLY A 673 37.43 0.64 -24.00
N TRP A 674 36.60 -0.29 -24.47
CA TRP A 674 36.70 -0.78 -25.85
C TRP A 674 36.26 0.27 -26.89
N VAL A 675 35.13 0.94 -26.66
CA VAL A 675 34.60 1.97 -27.59
C VAL A 675 35.60 3.11 -27.79
N PHE A 676 36.37 3.47 -26.76
CA PHE A 676 37.41 4.49 -26.89
C PHE A 676 38.72 4.02 -27.46
N GLY A 677 38.79 2.77 -27.91
CA GLY A 677 40.03 2.27 -28.52
C GLY A 677 41.20 2.14 -27.54
N LEU A 678 40.93 2.07 -26.22
CA LEU A 678 41.98 1.92 -25.20
C LEU A 678 42.71 0.56 -25.31
N GLY A 679 42.18 -0.34 -26.16
CA GLY A 679 42.75 -1.65 -26.38
C GLY A 679 42.54 -2.62 -25.23
N GLY A 680 43.18 -3.76 -25.25
CA GLY A 680 43.06 -4.83 -24.24
C GLY A 680 42.48 -6.11 -24.85
N LYS A 681 43.12 -7.25 -24.53
CA LYS A 681 42.74 -8.57 -25.08
C LYS A 681 41.58 -9.21 -24.30
N SER A 682 41.38 -8.80 -23.03
CA SER A 682 40.30 -9.26 -22.16
C SER A 682 39.47 -8.10 -21.62
N GLU A 683 38.27 -8.37 -21.14
CA GLU A 683 37.42 -7.38 -20.46
C GLU A 683 38.14 -6.76 -19.25
N GLU A 684 38.84 -7.57 -18.48
CA GLU A 684 39.64 -7.11 -17.36
C GLU A 684 40.70 -6.08 -17.80
N GLN A 685 41.43 -6.35 -18.86
CA GLN A 685 42.44 -5.42 -19.38
C GLN A 685 41.83 -4.12 -19.90
N ARG A 686 40.65 -4.19 -20.56
CA ARG A 686 39.94 -3.02 -21.09
C ARG A 686 39.47 -2.14 -19.94
N ARG A 687 38.92 -2.75 -18.89
CA ARG A 687 38.45 -2.07 -17.68
C ARG A 687 39.61 -1.38 -16.94
N GLN A 688 40.71 -2.08 -16.72
CA GLN A 688 41.90 -1.51 -16.06
C GLN A 688 42.47 -0.32 -16.84
N ARG A 689 42.48 -0.39 -18.16
CA ARG A 689 42.92 0.72 -19.05
C ARG A 689 41.95 1.93 -18.93
N LEU A 690 40.64 1.70 -18.84
CA LEU A 690 39.70 2.79 -18.58
C LEU A 690 40.00 3.46 -17.24
N PHE A 691 40.20 2.68 -16.18
CA PHE A 691 40.51 3.23 -14.85
C PHE A 691 41.80 4.01 -14.85
N ALA A 692 42.85 3.47 -15.46
CA ALA A 692 44.11 4.19 -15.62
C ALA A 692 43.93 5.52 -16.39
N ARG A 693 43.15 5.51 -17.47
CA ARG A 693 42.86 6.73 -18.24
C ARG A 693 42.09 7.77 -17.45
N VAL A 694 41.16 7.34 -16.56
CA VAL A 694 40.48 8.24 -15.64
C VAL A 694 41.48 8.81 -14.61
N ASP A 695 42.35 7.97 -14.02
CA ASP A 695 43.37 8.42 -13.08
C ASP A 695 44.31 9.45 -13.73
N GLU A 696 44.78 9.21 -14.96
CA GLU A 696 45.59 10.13 -15.77
C GLU A 696 44.90 11.46 -16.04
N LEU A 697 43.58 11.42 -16.36
CA LEU A 697 42.79 12.63 -16.56
C LEU A 697 42.73 13.48 -15.30
N LEU A 698 42.41 12.85 -14.16
CA LEU A 698 42.30 13.55 -12.89
C LEU A 698 43.63 14.20 -12.46
N ASP A 699 44.77 13.57 -12.74
CA ASP A 699 46.08 14.17 -12.54
C ASP A 699 46.36 15.32 -13.51
N ALA A 700 45.98 15.17 -14.77
CA ALA A 700 46.20 16.21 -15.80
C ALA A 700 45.39 17.50 -15.53
N VAL A 701 44.23 17.40 -14.86
CA VAL A 701 43.41 18.54 -14.51
C VAL A 701 43.52 18.94 -13.02
N GLU A 702 44.59 18.51 -12.39
CA GLU A 702 44.97 18.90 -11.02
C GLU A 702 43.89 18.63 -9.93
N ILE A 703 43.09 17.55 -10.11
CA ILE A 703 42.18 17.10 -9.03
C ILE A 703 43.02 16.47 -7.92
N PRO A 704 42.88 16.93 -6.66
CA PRO A 704 43.57 16.37 -5.52
C PRO A 704 43.37 14.83 -5.43
N ARG A 705 44.42 14.13 -5.00
CA ARG A 705 44.32 12.68 -4.91
C ARG A 705 43.54 12.21 -3.69
N SER A 706 43.42 13.07 -2.67
CA SER A 706 42.82 12.76 -1.39
C SER A 706 42.11 13.95 -0.75
N LEU A 707 41.24 13.68 0.23
CA LEU A 707 40.65 14.72 1.07
C LEU A 707 41.70 15.34 2.00
N ALA A 708 42.75 14.62 2.35
CA ALA A 708 43.88 15.16 3.11
C ALA A 708 44.63 16.27 2.34
N GLU A 709 44.82 16.11 1.00
CA GLU A 709 45.41 17.15 0.16
C GLU A 709 44.51 18.40 0.03
N VAL A 710 43.21 18.25 0.18
CA VAL A 710 42.27 19.40 0.21
C VAL A 710 42.34 20.15 1.56
N GLY A 711 43.01 19.59 2.55
CA GLY A 711 43.18 20.20 3.86
C GLY A 711 42.11 19.81 4.89
N VAL A 712 41.38 18.72 4.68
CA VAL A 712 40.46 18.18 5.67
C VAL A 712 41.25 17.57 6.84
N PRO A 713 41.03 18.04 8.10
CA PRO A 713 41.80 17.54 9.23
C PRO A 713 41.48 16.08 9.56
N GLU A 714 42.51 15.23 9.74
CA GLU A 714 42.35 13.78 9.93
C GLU A 714 41.48 13.45 11.15
N ALA A 715 41.73 14.11 12.28
CA ALA A 715 41.00 13.83 13.52
C ALA A 715 39.50 14.18 13.40
N GLU A 716 39.17 15.26 12.70
CA GLU A 716 37.76 15.64 12.45
C GLU A 716 37.09 14.69 11.46
N TYR A 717 37.82 14.26 10.43
CA TYR A 717 37.34 13.32 9.44
C TYR A 717 37.03 11.94 10.04
N GLU A 718 37.96 11.37 10.80
CA GLU A 718 37.77 10.08 11.49
C GLU A 718 36.59 10.13 12.47
N ALA A 719 36.43 11.24 13.20
CA ALA A 719 35.29 11.43 14.10
C ALA A 719 33.94 11.52 13.34
N ALA A 720 33.94 12.05 12.11
CA ALA A 720 32.75 12.23 11.30
C ALA A 720 32.36 10.97 10.48
N LEU A 721 33.23 9.97 10.35
CA LEU A 721 32.99 8.78 9.50
C LEU A 721 31.64 8.10 9.72
N PRO A 722 31.14 7.86 10.97
CA PRO A 722 29.84 7.24 11.17
C PRO A 722 28.67 8.09 10.64
N GLU A 723 28.78 9.41 10.77
CA GLU A 723 27.80 10.37 10.27
C GLU A 723 27.82 10.43 8.74
N LEU A 724 29.01 10.54 8.14
CA LEU A 724 29.20 10.54 6.68
C LEU A 724 28.67 9.27 6.02
N ALA A 725 28.98 8.09 6.59
CA ALA A 725 28.49 6.82 6.09
C ALA A 725 26.95 6.72 6.18
N ARG A 726 26.35 7.25 7.26
CA ARG A 726 24.90 7.33 7.40
C ARG A 726 24.29 8.29 6.38
N ALA A 727 24.89 9.47 6.19
CA ALA A 727 24.42 10.47 5.22
C ALA A 727 24.46 9.89 3.79
N ALA A 728 25.58 9.27 3.40
CA ALA A 728 25.71 8.61 2.10
C ALA A 728 24.69 7.46 1.93
N LEU A 729 24.47 6.63 2.96
CA LEU A 729 23.49 5.54 2.90
C LEU A 729 22.05 6.04 2.72
N MET A 730 21.74 7.22 3.24
CA MET A 730 20.40 7.85 3.11
C MET A 730 20.24 8.66 1.83
N ASP A 731 21.32 8.90 1.10
CA ASP A 731 21.27 9.64 -0.16
C ASP A 731 20.49 8.86 -1.24
N PRO A 732 19.57 9.52 -1.97
CA PRO A 732 18.81 8.88 -3.05
C PRO A 732 19.69 8.23 -4.12
N SER A 733 20.86 8.79 -4.42
CA SER A 733 21.78 8.32 -5.45
C SER A 733 22.24 6.87 -5.24
N ILE A 734 22.31 6.43 -3.99
CA ILE A 734 22.72 5.06 -3.67
C ILE A 734 21.76 3.99 -4.18
N ARG A 735 20.50 4.35 -4.36
CA ARG A 735 19.43 3.40 -4.76
C ARG A 735 19.46 3.02 -6.22
N THR A 736 20.24 3.73 -7.00
CA THR A 736 20.42 3.49 -8.44
C THR A 736 21.78 2.89 -8.77
N ASN A 737 22.66 2.79 -7.78
CA ASN A 737 23.96 2.12 -7.91
C ASN A 737 23.78 0.62 -8.25
N PRO A 738 24.65 -0.01 -9.04
CA PRO A 738 24.51 -1.41 -9.45
C PRO A 738 24.56 -2.42 -8.29
N ARG A 739 25.12 -2.03 -7.13
CA ARG A 739 25.17 -2.82 -5.89
C ARG A 739 24.73 -1.99 -4.69
N ILE A 740 24.19 -2.66 -3.67
CA ILE A 740 23.85 -2.01 -2.40
C ILE A 740 25.13 -1.95 -1.54
N PRO A 741 25.65 -0.77 -1.22
CA PRO A 741 26.79 -0.70 -0.31
C PRO A 741 26.38 -1.03 1.13
N MET A 742 27.20 -1.84 1.78
CA MET A 742 27.11 -2.05 3.23
C MET A 742 27.76 -0.86 3.95
N VAL A 743 27.33 -0.59 5.20
CA VAL A 743 27.91 0.51 5.98
C VAL A 743 29.44 0.40 6.11
N ILE A 744 29.96 -0.82 6.29
CA ILE A 744 31.40 -1.05 6.34
C ILE A 744 32.09 -0.71 5.02
N GLU A 745 31.47 -1.02 3.89
CA GLU A 745 32.01 -0.69 2.55
C GLU A 745 31.99 0.81 2.29
N LEU A 746 30.98 1.53 2.80
CA LEU A 746 30.98 3.01 2.77
C LEU A 746 32.09 3.61 3.62
N LEU A 747 32.32 3.06 4.82
CA LEU A 747 33.43 3.47 5.65
C LEU A 747 34.78 3.22 4.98
N ASP A 748 34.94 2.08 4.29
CA ASP A 748 36.18 1.76 3.55
C ASP A 748 36.37 2.71 2.36
N LEU A 749 35.31 3.05 1.62
CA LEU A 749 35.35 4.04 0.53
C LEU A 749 35.69 5.45 1.04
N LEU A 750 35.11 5.86 2.18
CA LEU A 750 35.40 7.13 2.82
C LEU A 750 36.87 7.20 3.25
N ARG A 751 37.40 6.16 3.91
CA ARG A 751 38.85 6.08 4.30
C ARG A 751 39.75 6.07 3.08
N ALA A 752 39.37 5.33 2.01
CA ALA A 752 40.14 5.33 0.77
C ALA A 752 40.19 6.73 0.12
N GLY A 753 39.07 7.47 0.09
CA GLY A 753 39.05 8.86 -0.38
C GLY A 753 39.86 9.83 0.48
N TYR A 754 40.01 9.56 1.79
CA TYR A 754 40.88 10.34 2.66
C TYR A 754 42.36 10.00 2.44
N ALA A 755 42.70 8.71 2.34
CA ALA A 755 44.07 8.24 2.14
C ALA A 755 44.59 8.52 0.71
N GLY A 756 43.71 8.56 -0.26
CA GLY A 756 44.01 8.92 -1.63
C GLY A 756 44.23 7.75 -2.59
N ARG A 757 44.36 8.09 -3.86
CA ARG A 757 44.63 7.13 -4.94
C ARG A 757 46.01 6.52 -4.76
N PRO A 758 46.19 5.21 -5.03
CA PRO A 758 47.52 4.63 -5.15
C PRO A 758 48.34 5.41 -6.19
N ALA A 759 49.64 5.59 -5.89
CA ALA A 759 50.55 6.31 -6.76
C ALA A 759 50.71 5.60 -8.13
#